data_a2d92e29548316d12c92b3e6562b6211
#
_entry.id   a2d92e29548316d12c92b3e6562b6211
#
_cell.length_a   1.000
_cell.length_b   1.000
_cell.length_c   1.000
_cell.angle_alpha   90.00
_cell.angle_beta   90.00
_cell.angle_gamma   90.00
#
_symmetry.space_group_name_H-M   'P 1'
#
loop_
_entity.id
_entity.type
_entity.pdbx_description
1 polymer ?
#
loop_
_entity_poly.entity_id
_entity_poly.type
_entity_poly.pdbx_seq_one_letter_code
_entity_poly.pdbx_strand_id
1 'polypeptide(L)'
;MKIYDYDAKSGVACKENVVTIGNVRLTVLSERLLRYEKSESGSFTDKTTQGVWKRNFPPVKFDVKKSKTCVKIITSAATFAIFTDDFNKSYVILGNKKVKVMNDGNLGGTIRTLDTDAHVLRENGVPNENVDRRHVRLCDGVVSKKGVAVFDDGKSLILGNDVVSEREAEEDKYIFAFGHDYRAAVKAYYDISGEVPLVPRFALGNWWSRYYAYTQEEYLALMDAFEEKDIPLSVATVDMDWHYVDVWKEFVEKTDLRDEKKYGIIGGWTGYSWNKKLFPDYKAFLADLKERKLKVTLNLHPSDGVRWFEDMYDKFAEAMGKDPGTKEVIPFDLTDEKFAENYFRLLHRPYEKNGVDFWWIDWQQGYSTKIKGLDPLWLLNHLHYKDSRRHGAGLILSRFCGAGAHRYPLGFSGDTVIDWKFLDYEPYFTATSTNIGYTWWSHDIGGHHFGEKDNELAVRWLQFGVFSPINRLHSTAKMVLGKEPWRYDDGVSNILTEQLRLRHRLVPYIHTYNHLTHECGKALIEPMYYENPEDEKAYEAYNEYYFGNELIVAPITKKGSDGIGSVKVYLPEGRYMDLFTRQAYSAGAGGKTITAYRGLGSIPVLMKYGSIVPLSEDKGNGCDNPEKLRVLVLGSSASFTMIEDDGEKSMLKTEFSACEENGIVCFVIKTDGEKSVAPEKRRITVEFADVTKGKVVFCTENGEKTDFSVAHNECLKVTFEYCGGEASVGIEAEERVSDKAKDPLAYAKSKMLSVIERCVGDNMAKEALYVKLSAAKDKAEFLSVLDESSLKNVRKQSIKEFFEVE
;
A
#
# COMPACT_ATOMS: atom_id res chain seq x y z
N MET A 1 -28.39 -15.23 6.85
CA MET A 1 -27.51 -14.02 6.75
C MET A 1 -28.02 -13.26 5.55
N LYS A 2 -28.50 -12.02 5.73
CA LYS A 2 -28.82 -11.20 4.56
C LYS A 2 -27.53 -10.90 3.82
N ILE A 3 -27.43 -11.35 2.59
CA ILE A 3 -26.23 -11.21 1.76
C ILE A 3 -25.97 -9.72 1.50
N TYR A 4 -27.04 -8.95 1.35
CA TYR A 4 -26.99 -7.53 0.99
C TYR A 4 -27.73 -6.69 2.03
N ASP A 5 -26.97 -6.09 2.94
CA ASP A 5 -27.51 -5.13 3.91
C ASP A 5 -27.07 -3.73 3.50
N TYR A 6 -27.83 -3.14 2.58
CA TYR A 6 -27.61 -1.76 2.14
C TYR A 6 -28.73 -0.88 2.65
N ASP A 7 -28.38 0.30 3.08
CA ASP A 7 -29.38 1.35 3.27
C ASP A 7 -29.95 1.75 1.90
N ALA A 8 -31.10 1.17 1.56
CA ALA A 8 -31.79 1.45 0.29
C ALA A 8 -32.10 2.94 0.07
N LYS A 9 -32.13 3.74 1.13
CA LYS A 9 -32.34 5.19 1.06
C LYS A 9 -31.12 5.95 0.59
N SER A 10 -29.92 5.39 0.78
CA SER A 10 -28.67 6.04 0.36
C SER A 10 -28.57 6.21 -1.16
N GLY A 11 -29.20 5.33 -1.94
CA GLY A 11 -29.21 5.39 -3.40
C GLY A 11 -30.08 6.50 -3.99
N VAL A 12 -31.00 7.07 -3.20
CA VAL A 12 -31.94 8.12 -3.65
C VAL A 12 -31.33 9.50 -3.43
N ALA A 13 -31.22 10.29 -4.48
CA ALA A 13 -30.71 11.64 -4.39
C ALA A 13 -31.74 12.62 -3.79
N CYS A 14 -31.25 13.70 -3.14
CA CYS A 14 -32.07 14.81 -2.70
C CYS A 14 -32.79 15.44 -3.92
N LYS A 15 -34.09 15.68 -3.81
CA LYS A 15 -34.91 16.18 -4.94
C LYS A 15 -34.44 17.54 -5.46
N GLU A 16 -33.97 18.40 -4.57
CA GLU A 16 -33.45 19.73 -4.86
C GLU A 16 -32.20 19.69 -5.74
N ASN A 17 -31.47 18.57 -5.70
CA ASN A 17 -30.25 18.35 -6.48
C ASN A 17 -30.51 17.76 -7.88
N VAL A 18 -31.78 17.46 -8.23
CA VAL A 18 -32.13 16.73 -9.46
C VAL A 18 -32.72 17.64 -10.51
N VAL A 19 -32.21 17.52 -11.74
CA VAL A 19 -32.74 18.24 -12.95
C VAL A 19 -33.00 17.21 -14.04
N THR A 20 -34.27 17.01 -14.40
CA THR A 20 -34.66 16.09 -15.48
C THR A 20 -35.05 16.86 -16.74
N ILE A 21 -34.58 16.38 -17.91
CA ILE A 21 -34.86 16.98 -19.21
C ILE A 21 -34.98 15.85 -20.24
N GLY A 22 -36.22 15.57 -20.66
CA GLY A 22 -36.49 14.44 -21.54
C GLY A 22 -36.03 13.12 -20.91
N ASN A 23 -35.20 12.41 -21.63
CA ASN A 23 -34.61 11.12 -21.20
C ASN A 23 -33.26 11.24 -20.47
N VAL A 24 -32.88 12.46 -20.09
CA VAL A 24 -31.63 12.72 -19.31
C VAL A 24 -31.97 13.23 -17.93
N ARG A 25 -31.33 12.66 -16.91
CA ARG A 25 -31.33 13.14 -15.52
C ARG A 25 -29.95 13.59 -15.11
N LEU A 26 -29.85 14.78 -14.55
CA LEU A 26 -28.63 15.33 -13.94
C LEU A 26 -28.85 15.44 -12.44
N THR A 27 -27.89 14.95 -11.66
CA THR A 27 -27.91 15.04 -10.19
C THR A 27 -26.65 15.73 -9.70
N VAL A 28 -26.80 16.86 -9.04
CA VAL A 28 -25.71 17.65 -8.46
C VAL A 28 -25.37 17.05 -7.09
N LEU A 29 -24.28 16.30 -6.97
CA LEU A 29 -23.89 15.62 -5.72
C LEU A 29 -23.02 16.53 -4.85
N SER A 30 -22.23 17.40 -5.48
CA SER A 30 -21.49 18.48 -4.84
C SER A 30 -21.25 19.61 -5.83
N GLU A 31 -20.60 20.69 -5.42
CA GLU A 31 -20.25 21.80 -6.31
C GLU A 31 -19.29 21.38 -7.44
N ARG A 32 -18.60 20.20 -7.27
CA ARG A 32 -17.60 19.66 -8.19
C ARG A 32 -17.92 18.25 -8.71
N LEU A 33 -19.06 17.67 -8.32
CA LEU A 33 -19.45 16.32 -8.71
C LEU A 33 -20.87 16.30 -9.27
N LEU A 34 -21.00 15.92 -10.53
CA LEU A 34 -22.26 15.80 -11.24
C LEU A 34 -22.48 14.37 -11.72
N ARG A 35 -23.66 13.79 -11.44
CA ARG A 35 -24.11 12.55 -12.07
C ARG A 35 -24.92 12.85 -13.32
N TYR A 36 -24.65 12.11 -14.38
CA TYR A 36 -25.38 12.10 -15.63
C TYR A 36 -25.99 10.73 -15.87
N GLU A 37 -27.28 10.68 -16.13
CA GLU A 37 -27.98 9.45 -16.51
C GLU A 37 -28.76 9.69 -17.78
N LYS A 38 -28.81 8.68 -18.66
CA LYS A 38 -29.67 8.66 -19.84
C LYS A 38 -30.42 7.34 -19.88
N SER A 39 -31.74 7.40 -20.13
CA SER A 39 -32.62 6.24 -20.20
C SER A 39 -33.66 6.44 -21.27
N GLU A 40 -33.76 5.53 -22.24
CA GLU A 40 -34.79 5.60 -23.27
C GLU A 40 -36.19 5.35 -22.71
N SER A 41 -36.32 4.54 -21.70
CA SER A 41 -37.59 4.28 -21.01
C SER A 41 -38.03 5.42 -20.09
N GLY A 42 -37.12 6.37 -19.77
CA GLY A 42 -37.35 7.39 -18.75
C GLY A 42 -37.25 6.88 -17.31
N SER A 43 -36.88 5.62 -17.11
CA SER A 43 -36.60 5.05 -15.79
C SER A 43 -35.16 5.31 -15.40
N PHE A 44 -34.94 5.84 -14.19
CA PHE A 44 -33.61 6.16 -13.67
C PHE A 44 -33.31 5.36 -12.42
N THR A 45 -32.02 5.12 -12.15
CA THR A 45 -31.60 4.27 -11.04
C THR A 45 -31.50 5.05 -9.74
N ASP A 46 -32.45 4.83 -8.83
CA ASP A 46 -32.45 5.35 -7.46
C ASP A 46 -32.08 4.29 -6.40
N LYS A 47 -31.33 3.28 -6.83
CA LYS A 47 -30.84 2.17 -6.01
C LYS A 47 -29.33 2.19 -5.96
N THR A 48 -28.77 1.67 -4.89
CA THR A 48 -27.35 1.41 -4.72
C THR A 48 -26.84 0.49 -5.81
N THR A 49 -25.63 0.72 -6.30
CA THR A 49 -24.95 -0.11 -7.29
C THR A 49 -23.64 -0.67 -6.71
N GLN A 50 -23.00 -1.61 -7.42
CA GLN A 50 -21.69 -2.13 -7.02
C GLN A 50 -20.64 -1.02 -6.89
N GLY A 51 -20.65 -0.04 -7.79
CA GLY A 51 -19.70 1.07 -7.80
C GLY A 51 -20.09 2.21 -6.87
N VAL A 52 -21.39 2.52 -6.73
CA VAL A 52 -21.85 3.71 -6.02
C VAL A 52 -22.93 3.34 -5.01
N TRP A 53 -22.64 3.61 -3.75
CA TRP A 53 -23.55 3.30 -2.64
C TRP A 53 -24.42 4.46 -2.23
N LYS A 54 -23.90 5.71 -2.29
CA LYS A 54 -24.55 6.90 -1.73
C LYS A 54 -24.76 7.97 -2.78
N ARG A 55 -26.01 8.48 -2.85
CA ARG A 55 -26.38 9.63 -3.67
C ARG A 55 -27.20 10.66 -2.88
N ASN A 56 -27.53 10.33 -1.63
CA ASN A 56 -28.25 11.23 -0.73
C ASN A 56 -27.29 12.21 -0.07
N PHE A 57 -27.06 13.34 -0.74
CA PHE A 57 -26.26 14.45 -0.24
C PHE A 57 -27.15 15.66 0.06
N PRO A 58 -26.72 16.57 0.96
CA PRO A 58 -27.44 17.82 1.24
C PRO A 58 -27.72 18.62 -0.03
N PRO A 59 -28.74 19.50 -0.02
CA PRO A 59 -29.01 20.41 -1.12
C PRO A 59 -27.77 21.23 -1.50
N VAL A 60 -27.43 21.20 -2.77
CA VAL A 60 -26.35 22.02 -3.36
C VAL A 60 -26.99 23.27 -4.01
N LYS A 61 -26.35 24.41 -3.86
CA LYS A 61 -26.80 25.65 -4.53
C LYS A 61 -26.25 25.71 -5.95
N PHE A 62 -27.13 25.78 -6.95
CA PHE A 62 -26.74 25.87 -8.36
C PHE A 62 -27.82 26.58 -9.18
N ASP A 63 -27.42 27.16 -10.33
CA ASP A 63 -28.30 27.70 -11.34
C ASP A 63 -28.41 26.76 -12.55
N VAL A 64 -29.56 26.80 -13.23
CA VAL A 64 -29.80 25.98 -14.43
C VAL A 64 -30.07 26.88 -15.62
N LYS A 65 -29.29 26.75 -16.69
CA LYS A 65 -29.56 27.37 -17.98
C LYS A 65 -29.82 26.30 -19.05
N LYS A 66 -30.98 26.35 -19.69
CA LYS A 66 -31.39 25.34 -20.69
C LYS A 66 -31.39 25.94 -22.10
N SER A 67 -30.92 25.14 -23.06
CA SER A 67 -31.12 25.38 -24.50
C SER A 67 -31.71 24.13 -25.13
N LYS A 68 -31.88 24.10 -26.46
CA LYS A 68 -32.51 22.97 -27.15
C LYS A 68 -31.81 21.63 -26.94
N THR A 69 -30.48 21.64 -26.89
CA THR A 69 -29.64 20.42 -26.80
C THR A 69 -28.59 20.46 -25.68
N CYS A 70 -28.50 21.57 -24.94
CA CYS A 70 -27.50 21.73 -23.88
C CYS A 70 -28.11 22.29 -22.61
N VAL A 71 -27.76 21.67 -21.49
CA VAL A 71 -28.08 22.11 -20.13
C VAL A 71 -26.82 22.52 -19.42
N LYS A 72 -26.81 23.72 -18.85
CA LYS A 72 -25.72 24.18 -17.99
C LYS A 72 -26.16 24.15 -16.56
N ILE A 73 -25.45 23.40 -15.76
CA ILE A 73 -25.50 23.41 -14.28
C ILE A 73 -24.34 24.27 -13.81
N ILE A 74 -24.66 25.36 -13.11
CA ILE A 74 -23.68 26.35 -12.65
C ILE A 74 -23.64 26.33 -11.14
N THR A 75 -22.57 25.84 -10.58
CA THR A 75 -22.28 25.84 -9.13
C THR A 75 -21.29 26.96 -8.81
N SER A 76 -20.93 27.13 -7.55
CA SER A 76 -19.86 28.05 -7.11
C SER A 76 -18.48 27.66 -7.65
N ALA A 77 -18.23 26.36 -7.90
CA ALA A 77 -16.91 25.82 -8.26
C ALA A 77 -16.76 25.46 -9.74
N ALA A 78 -17.84 25.15 -10.45
CA ALA A 78 -17.78 24.67 -11.82
C ALA A 78 -19.05 25.02 -12.63
N THR A 79 -18.92 25.06 -13.97
CA THR A 79 -20.07 25.04 -14.89
C THR A 79 -20.03 23.77 -15.71
N PHE A 80 -20.98 22.88 -15.50
CA PHE A 80 -21.16 21.66 -16.27
C PHE A 80 -22.10 21.96 -17.46
N ALA A 81 -21.59 21.91 -18.69
CA ALA A 81 -22.38 22.08 -19.91
C ALA A 81 -22.58 20.68 -20.52
N ILE A 82 -23.77 20.14 -20.31
CA ILE A 82 -24.13 18.77 -20.70
C ILE A 82 -24.99 18.79 -21.94
N PHE A 83 -24.57 18.11 -23.00
CA PHE A 83 -25.34 17.94 -24.22
C PHE A 83 -26.19 16.68 -24.12
N THR A 84 -27.52 16.87 -24.22
CA THR A 84 -28.49 15.77 -24.05
C THR A 84 -28.62 14.90 -25.29
N ASP A 85 -28.24 15.41 -26.45
CA ASP A 85 -28.23 14.68 -27.74
C ASP A 85 -26.95 13.86 -27.91
N ASP A 86 -25.81 14.35 -27.38
CA ASP A 86 -24.52 13.70 -27.53
C ASP A 86 -23.60 14.05 -26.33
N PHE A 87 -23.48 13.15 -25.38
CA PHE A 87 -22.65 13.34 -24.18
C PHE A 87 -21.19 13.71 -24.50
N ASN A 88 -20.64 13.22 -25.62
CA ASN A 88 -19.25 13.49 -26.00
C ASN A 88 -18.98 14.96 -26.38
N LYS A 89 -20.02 15.78 -26.60
CA LYS A 89 -19.88 17.22 -26.77
C LYS A 89 -19.79 17.98 -25.46
N SER A 90 -20.09 17.33 -24.36
CA SER A 90 -20.14 17.93 -23.03
C SER A 90 -18.76 18.43 -22.56
N TYR A 91 -18.80 19.50 -21.76
CA TYR A 91 -17.57 20.09 -21.18
C TYR A 91 -17.87 20.70 -19.81
N VAL A 92 -16.81 20.88 -19.04
CA VAL A 92 -16.84 21.61 -17.78
C VAL A 92 -16.00 22.89 -17.91
N ILE A 93 -16.44 23.96 -17.29
CA ILE A 93 -15.64 25.18 -17.11
C ILE A 93 -15.18 25.23 -15.66
N LEU A 94 -13.86 25.23 -15.46
CA LEU A 94 -13.18 25.39 -14.17
C LEU A 94 -12.43 26.73 -14.20
N GLY A 95 -12.89 27.71 -13.43
CA GLY A 95 -12.39 29.09 -13.56
C GLY A 95 -12.56 29.59 -15.00
N ASN A 96 -11.45 29.88 -15.67
CA ASN A 96 -11.45 30.32 -17.07
C ASN A 96 -11.14 29.17 -18.07
N LYS A 97 -10.91 27.97 -17.62
CA LYS A 97 -10.49 26.83 -18.45
C LYS A 97 -11.70 25.98 -18.84
N LYS A 98 -11.89 25.78 -20.13
CA LYS A 98 -12.91 24.87 -20.69
C LYS A 98 -12.27 23.50 -20.91
N VAL A 99 -12.80 22.46 -20.24
CA VAL A 99 -12.30 21.08 -20.33
C VAL A 99 -13.40 20.18 -20.89
N LYS A 100 -13.10 19.45 -21.96
CA LYS A 100 -14.01 18.48 -22.56
C LYS A 100 -14.23 17.30 -21.62
N VAL A 101 -15.45 16.86 -21.46
CA VAL A 101 -15.79 15.65 -20.71
C VAL A 101 -15.52 14.45 -21.62
N MET A 102 -14.56 13.60 -21.24
CA MET A 102 -14.13 12.45 -22.02
C MET A 102 -13.88 11.26 -21.08
N ASN A 103 -14.27 10.07 -21.52
CA ASN A 103 -14.02 8.84 -20.76
C ASN A 103 -12.53 8.41 -20.80
N ASP A 104 -11.76 8.93 -21.77
CA ASP A 104 -10.33 8.59 -21.98
C ASP A 104 -9.35 9.63 -21.42
N GLY A 105 -9.85 10.58 -20.63
CA GLY A 105 -9.03 11.64 -20.02
C GLY A 105 -8.51 11.34 -18.61
N ASN A 106 -8.90 10.21 -18.03
CA ASN A 106 -8.54 9.85 -16.68
C ASN A 106 -7.09 9.35 -16.60
N LEU A 107 -6.44 9.61 -15.45
CA LEU A 107 -5.18 8.94 -15.10
C LEU A 107 -5.47 7.48 -14.76
N GLY A 108 -4.51 6.59 -15.06
CA GLY A 108 -4.62 5.18 -14.77
C GLY A 108 -4.80 4.91 -13.27
N GLY A 109 -5.64 3.96 -12.93
CA GLY A 109 -5.87 3.46 -11.59
C GLY A 109 -5.10 2.16 -11.34
N THR A 110 -5.79 1.03 -11.43
CA THR A 110 -5.22 -0.29 -11.17
C THR A 110 -5.88 -1.39 -12.01
N ILE A 111 -5.42 -2.64 -11.87
CA ILE A 111 -6.00 -3.83 -12.50
C ILE A 111 -6.16 -4.98 -11.49
N ARG A 112 -6.84 -6.04 -11.90
CA ARG A 112 -7.13 -7.22 -11.06
C ARG A 112 -5.86 -7.96 -10.64
N THR A 113 -4.90 -8.11 -11.54
CA THR A 113 -3.69 -8.92 -11.34
C THR A 113 -2.60 -8.54 -12.34
N LEU A 114 -1.34 -8.71 -11.95
CA LEU A 114 -0.17 -8.53 -12.80
C LEU A 114 0.27 -9.83 -13.51
N ASP A 115 -0.17 -10.99 -13.06
CA ASP A 115 0.19 -12.28 -13.68
C ASP A 115 -0.33 -12.42 -15.11
N THR A 116 -1.48 -11.85 -15.44
CA THR A 116 -2.01 -11.82 -16.82
C THR A 116 -1.19 -10.95 -17.76
N ASP A 117 -0.43 -9.99 -17.23
CA ASP A 117 0.42 -9.09 -18.00
C ASP A 117 1.87 -9.59 -18.14
N ALA A 118 2.18 -10.78 -17.61
CA ALA A 118 3.49 -11.40 -17.72
C ALA A 118 3.95 -11.53 -19.19
N HIS A 119 3.02 -11.81 -20.12
CA HIS A 119 3.32 -11.86 -21.55
C HIS A 119 3.72 -10.50 -22.13
N VAL A 120 3.15 -9.42 -21.64
CA VAL A 120 3.46 -8.05 -22.06
C VAL A 120 4.84 -7.65 -21.56
N LEU A 121 5.15 -7.96 -20.29
CA LEU A 121 6.43 -7.62 -19.65
C LEU A 121 7.56 -8.58 -20.06
N ARG A 122 7.22 -9.81 -20.51
CA ARG A 122 8.16 -10.83 -20.94
C ARG A 122 7.66 -11.50 -22.23
N GLU A 123 8.57 -11.68 -23.15
CA GLU A 123 8.33 -12.44 -24.39
C GLU A 123 9.15 -13.73 -24.34
N ASN A 124 8.49 -14.89 -24.53
CA ASN A 124 9.14 -16.21 -24.49
C ASN A 124 9.97 -16.47 -23.22
N GLY A 125 9.53 -15.94 -22.06
CA GLY A 125 10.23 -16.09 -20.81
C GLY A 125 11.42 -15.14 -20.59
N VAL A 126 11.72 -14.26 -21.54
CA VAL A 126 12.77 -13.23 -21.45
C VAL A 126 12.12 -11.86 -21.24
N PRO A 127 12.70 -10.96 -20.39
CA PRO A 127 12.19 -9.60 -20.25
C PRO A 127 12.06 -8.91 -21.61
N ASN A 128 10.88 -8.38 -21.89
CA ASN A 128 10.63 -7.66 -23.15
C ASN A 128 11.11 -6.21 -23.02
N GLU A 129 12.30 -5.93 -23.55
CA GLU A 129 12.93 -4.60 -23.47
C GLU A 129 12.18 -3.51 -24.24
N ASN A 130 11.34 -3.90 -25.21
CA ASN A 130 10.58 -2.96 -26.03
C ASN A 130 9.23 -2.57 -25.40
N VAL A 131 8.83 -3.22 -24.32
CA VAL A 131 7.57 -2.94 -23.62
C VAL A 131 7.87 -2.20 -22.34
N ASP A 132 7.28 -1.06 -22.18
CA ASP A 132 7.29 -0.30 -20.94
C ASP A 132 5.92 -0.38 -20.22
N ARG A 133 5.86 0.19 -19.04
CA ARG A 133 4.66 0.23 -18.19
C ARG A 133 3.41 0.82 -18.85
N ARG A 134 3.57 1.67 -19.89
CA ARG A 134 2.45 2.30 -20.60
C ARG A 134 1.66 1.31 -21.45
N HIS A 135 2.21 0.15 -21.73
CA HIS A 135 1.54 -0.92 -22.49
C HIS A 135 0.65 -1.80 -21.60
N VAL A 136 0.81 -1.74 -20.29
CA VAL A 136 -0.09 -2.41 -19.34
C VAL A 136 -1.32 -1.52 -19.12
N ARG A 137 -2.47 -2.01 -19.58
CA ARG A 137 -3.72 -1.24 -19.51
C ARG A 137 -4.32 -1.31 -18.11
N LEU A 138 -4.22 -0.23 -17.36
CA LEU A 138 -4.91 -0.06 -16.09
C LEU A 138 -6.37 0.37 -16.31
N CYS A 139 -7.26 0.03 -15.37
CA CYS A 139 -8.58 0.63 -15.28
C CYS A 139 -8.45 2.13 -14.99
N ASP A 140 -9.41 2.92 -15.40
CA ASP A 140 -9.42 4.36 -15.18
C ASP A 140 -9.52 4.71 -13.69
N GLY A 141 -8.78 5.72 -13.26
CA GLY A 141 -8.97 6.40 -11.99
C GLY A 141 -10.10 7.43 -12.04
N VAL A 142 -10.29 8.16 -10.94
CA VAL A 142 -11.29 9.25 -10.82
C VAL A 142 -10.65 10.63 -10.87
N VAL A 143 -9.40 10.70 -11.31
CA VAL A 143 -8.60 11.93 -11.44
C VAL A 143 -8.08 12.08 -12.86
N SER A 144 -7.79 13.31 -13.28
CA SER A 144 -7.34 13.61 -14.64
C SER A 144 -6.38 14.79 -14.66
N LYS A 145 -5.28 14.68 -15.40
CA LYS A 145 -4.35 15.78 -15.66
C LYS A 145 -5.02 17.00 -16.32
N LYS A 146 -6.16 16.80 -16.98
CA LYS A 146 -6.96 17.90 -17.55
C LYS A 146 -7.86 18.57 -16.51
N GLY A 147 -8.00 17.98 -15.33
CA GLY A 147 -8.80 18.47 -14.20
C GLY A 147 -10.26 18.04 -14.21
N VAL A 148 -10.68 17.21 -15.18
CA VAL A 148 -12.02 16.61 -15.24
C VAL A 148 -11.89 15.14 -15.56
N ALA A 149 -12.40 14.27 -14.68
CA ALA A 149 -12.46 12.84 -14.87
C ALA A 149 -13.91 12.35 -14.95
N VAL A 150 -14.12 11.19 -15.57
CA VAL A 150 -15.43 10.54 -15.67
C VAL A 150 -15.34 9.13 -15.10
N PHE A 151 -16.22 8.83 -14.18
CA PHE A 151 -16.43 7.48 -13.67
C PHE A 151 -17.72 6.92 -14.27
N ASP A 152 -17.63 5.78 -14.97
CA ASP A 152 -18.77 5.12 -15.61
C ASP A 152 -19.29 3.97 -14.74
N ASP A 153 -20.47 4.16 -14.14
CA ASP A 153 -21.17 3.18 -13.31
C ASP A 153 -22.24 2.39 -14.11
N GLY A 154 -22.37 2.65 -15.41
CA GLY A 154 -23.44 2.09 -16.24
C GLY A 154 -23.45 0.56 -16.33
N LYS A 155 -22.32 -0.09 -16.11
CA LYS A 155 -22.17 -1.56 -16.10
C LYS A 155 -22.33 -2.19 -14.72
N SER A 156 -22.34 -1.40 -13.66
CA SER A 156 -22.49 -1.90 -12.29
C SER A 156 -23.89 -2.45 -12.06
N LEU A 157 -23.97 -3.61 -11.40
CA LEU A 157 -25.25 -4.20 -11.04
C LEU A 157 -25.89 -3.44 -9.89
N ILE A 158 -27.23 -3.50 -9.84
CA ILE A 158 -28.01 -2.91 -8.75
C ILE A 158 -27.93 -3.83 -7.54
N LEU A 159 -27.68 -3.21 -6.39
CA LEU A 159 -27.70 -3.88 -5.09
C LEU A 159 -29.02 -3.53 -4.42
N GLY A 160 -29.96 -4.46 -4.47
CA GLY A 160 -31.22 -4.37 -3.71
C GLY A 160 -31.04 -4.85 -2.27
N ASN A 161 -32.09 -4.75 -1.46
CA ASN A 161 -32.04 -5.15 -0.06
C ASN A 161 -31.68 -6.62 0.17
N ASP A 162 -31.85 -7.48 -0.83
CA ASP A 162 -31.57 -8.91 -0.76
C ASP A 162 -31.11 -9.51 -2.11
N VAL A 163 -31.02 -8.76 -3.19
CA VAL A 163 -30.75 -9.32 -4.53
C VAL A 163 -29.87 -8.39 -5.37
N VAL A 164 -28.82 -8.93 -5.96
CA VAL A 164 -28.11 -8.28 -7.08
C VAL A 164 -28.97 -8.46 -8.32
N SER A 165 -29.26 -7.37 -9.03
CA SER A 165 -30.07 -7.40 -10.24
C SER A 165 -29.41 -6.63 -11.37
N GLU A 166 -29.80 -7.01 -12.61
CA GLU A 166 -29.42 -6.29 -13.81
C GLU A 166 -29.93 -4.85 -13.76
N ARG A 167 -29.28 -3.97 -14.48
CA ARG A 167 -29.61 -2.55 -14.59
C ARG A 167 -30.39 -2.28 -15.86
N GLU A 168 -31.38 -1.42 -15.75
CA GLU A 168 -32.16 -0.97 -16.91
C GLU A 168 -31.62 0.32 -17.54
N ALA A 169 -30.84 1.12 -16.77
CA ALA A 169 -30.27 2.37 -17.27
C ALA A 169 -29.15 2.13 -18.26
N GLU A 170 -29.16 2.89 -19.36
CA GLU A 170 -28.20 2.69 -20.44
C GLU A 170 -26.89 3.43 -20.19
N GLU A 171 -26.96 4.65 -19.62
CA GLU A 171 -25.79 5.44 -19.24
C GLU A 171 -25.93 5.96 -17.82
N ASP A 172 -24.89 5.82 -17.02
CA ASP A 172 -24.77 6.41 -15.68
C ASP A 172 -23.31 6.78 -15.40
N LYS A 173 -23.03 8.06 -15.47
CA LYS A 173 -21.67 8.60 -15.40
C LYS A 173 -21.58 9.67 -14.33
N TYR A 174 -20.44 9.68 -13.63
CA TYR A 174 -20.11 10.67 -12.62
C TYR A 174 -18.97 11.54 -13.14
N ILE A 175 -19.17 12.85 -13.20
CA ILE A 175 -18.23 13.83 -13.72
C ILE A 175 -17.56 14.51 -12.53
N PHE A 176 -16.28 14.22 -12.33
CA PHE A 176 -15.44 14.77 -11.29
C PHE A 176 -14.71 16.02 -11.82
N ALA A 177 -15.10 17.19 -11.36
CA ALA A 177 -14.58 18.49 -11.80
C ALA A 177 -13.71 19.14 -10.71
N PHE A 178 -12.71 18.42 -10.24
CA PHE A 178 -11.88 18.82 -9.10
C PHE A 178 -10.60 19.59 -9.49
N GLY A 179 -10.38 19.80 -10.80
CA GLY A 179 -9.12 20.39 -11.24
C GLY A 179 -7.96 19.46 -10.89
N HIS A 180 -6.93 20.02 -10.29
CA HIS A 180 -5.77 19.28 -9.83
C HIS A 180 -5.81 18.95 -8.32
N ASP A 181 -6.95 19.13 -7.67
CA ASP A 181 -7.16 18.64 -6.30
C ASP A 181 -7.52 17.14 -6.32
N TYR A 182 -6.51 16.32 -6.56
CA TYR A 182 -6.67 14.88 -6.73
C TYR A 182 -7.17 14.18 -5.46
N ARG A 183 -6.72 14.64 -4.28
CA ARG A 183 -7.18 14.10 -2.99
C ARG A 183 -8.67 14.37 -2.78
N ALA A 184 -9.12 15.59 -3.08
CA ALA A 184 -10.56 15.91 -2.99
C ALA A 184 -11.39 15.09 -3.98
N ALA A 185 -10.88 14.78 -5.18
CA ALA A 185 -11.54 13.91 -6.14
C ALA A 185 -11.68 12.47 -5.63
N VAL A 186 -10.59 11.89 -5.08
CA VAL A 186 -10.59 10.55 -4.47
C VAL A 186 -11.51 10.52 -3.23
N LYS A 187 -11.46 11.55 -2.39
CA LYS A 187 -12.39 11.67 -1.24
C LYS A 187 -13.84 11.73 -1.69
N ALA A 188 -14.16 12.50 -2.72
CA ALA A 188 -15.51 12.54 -3.30
C ALA A 188 -15.94 11.17 -3.87
N TYR A 189 -14.99 10.39 -4.41
CA TYR A 189 -15.26 9.01 -4.80
C TYR A 189 -15.60 8.13 -3.60
N TYR A 190 -14.86 8.24 -2.50
CA TYR A 190 -15.20 7.52 -1.26
C TYR A 190 -16.56 7.94 -0.70
N ASP A 191 -16.90 9.22 -0.80
CA ASP A 191 -18.20 9.73 -0.33
C ASP A 191 -19.38 9.10 -1.08
N ILE A 192 -19.24 8.81 -2.38
CA ILE A 192 -20.30 8.16 -3.16
C ILE A 192 -20.19 6.63 -3.16
N SER A 193 -18.99 6.06 -3.07
CA SER A 193 -18.75 4.61 -3.21
C SER A 193 -18.62 3.87 -1.87
N GLY A 194 -18.45 4.58 -0.78
CA GLY A 194 -18.12 4.05 0.55
C GLY A 194 -16.67 4.31 0.95
N GLU A 195 -16.43 4.39 2.22
CA GLU A 195 -15.11 4.69 2.80
C GLU A 195 -14.14 3.50 2.69
N VAL A 196 -12.84 3.79 2.71
CA VAL A 196 -11.80 2.78 2.92
C VAL A 196 -11.86 2.36 4.39
N PRO A 197 -12.04 1.08 4.70
CA PRO A 197 -12.02 0.63 6.09
C PRO A 197 -10.65 0.80 6.75
N LEU A 198 -10.65 0.98 8.06
CA LEU A 198 -9.43 0.91 8.85
C LEU A 198 -8.86 -0.50 8.78
N VAL A 199 -7.61 -0.63 8.35
CA VAL A 199 -6.91 -1.92 8.28
C VAL A 199 -6.38 -2.27 9.67
N PRO A 200 -6.58 -3.51 10.17
CA PRO A 200 -6.00 -3.92 11.45
C PRO A 200 -4.48 -3.72 11.49
N ARG A 201 -3.96 -3.15 12.57
CA ARG A 201 -2.55 -2.75 12.70
C ARG A 201 -1.56 -3.88 12.42
N PHE A 202 -1.88 -5.11 12.81
CA PHE A 202 -1.01 -6.28 12.57
C PHE A 202 -0.73 -6.50 11.08
N ALA A 203 -1.65 -6.10 10.18
CA ALA A 203 -1.43 -6.23 8.74
C ALA A 203 -0.31 -5.33 8.21
N LEU A 204 0.10 -4.31 8.96
CA LEU A 204 1.11 -3.33 8.57
C LEU A 204 2.55 -3.77 8.83
N GLY A 205 2.77 -4.83 9.63
CA GLY A 205 4.09 -5.42 9.87
C GLY A 205 4.58 -6.32 8.74
N ASN A 206 5.51 -7.22 9.07
CA ASN A 206 6.02 -8.20 8.09
C ASN A 206 5.17 -9.45 8.08
N TRP A 207 4.91 -9.96 6.87
CA TRP A 207 4.24 -11.24 6.68
C TRP A 207 5.22 -12.26 6.13
N TRP A 208 5.20 -13.47 6.70
CA TRP A 208 5.77 -14.63 6.05
C TRP A 208 4.70 -15.34 5.24
N SER A 209 4.98 -15.61 3.97
CA SER A 209 4.11 -16.33 3.05
C SER A 209 4.95 -17.14 2.06
N ARG A 210 4.58 -18.37 1.84
CA ARG A 210 5.19 -19.23 0.82
C ARG A 210 4.27 -20.37 0.42
N TYR A 211 4.09 -20.55 -0.88
CA TYR A 211 3.51 -21.78 -1.41
C TYR A 211 4.53 -22.91 -1.26
N TYR A 212 4.44 -23.67 -0.19
CA TYR A 212 5.34 -24.77 0.15
C TYR A 212 4.65 -25.72 1.13
N ALA A 213 4.79 -27.04 0.87
CA ALA A 213 4.18 -28.10 1.68
C ALA A 213 4.94 -28.28 3.01
N TYR A 214 4.89 -27.29 3.89
CA TYR A 214 5.45 -27.39 5.22
C TYR A 214 4.72 -28.42 6.04
N THR A 215 5.48 -29.23 6.82
CA THR A 215 4.89 -29.87 7.99
C THR A 215 4.69 -28.85 9.11
N GLN A 216 3.85 -29.23 10.09
CA GLN A 216 3.65 -28.45 11.30
C GLN A 216 4.99 -28.11 11.99
N GLU A 217 5.85 -29.12 12.14
CA GLU A 217 7.16 -28.99 12.78
C GLU A 217 8.11 -28.08 11.97
N GLU A 218 8.13 -28.22 10.65
CA GLU A 218 8.96 -27.37 9.77
C GLU A 218 8.53 -25.91 9.81
N TYR A 219 7.22 -25.66 9.86
CA TYR A 219 6.71 -24.28 9.93
C TYR A 219 7.04 -23.64 11.29
N LEU A 220 6.88 -24.37 12.39
CA LEU A 220 7.24 -23.87 13.73
C LEU A 220 8.75 -23.65 13.85
N ALA A 221 9.57 -24.56 13.36
CA ALA A 221 11.02 -24.37 13.31
C ALA A 221 11.45 -23.17 12.46
N LEU A 222 10.70 -22.87 11.40
CA LEU A 222 10.90 -21.65 10.62
C LEU A 222 10.59 -20.39 11.44
N MET A 223 9.53 -20.39 12.24
CA MET A 223 9.20 -19.27 13.14
C MET A 223 10.29 -19.11 14.22
N ASP A 224 10.78 -20.21 14.79
CA ASP A 224 11.92 -20.19 15.73
C ASP A 224 13.15 -19.51 15.10
N ALA A 225 13.45 -19.85 13.83
CA ALA A 225 14.59 -19.26 13.12
C ALA A 225 14.44 -17.74 12.87
N PHE A 226 13.22 -17.24 12.65
CA PHE A 226 12.96 -15.80 12.58
C PHE A 226 13.18 -15.12 13.95
N GLU A 227 12.68 -15.71 15.02
CA GLU A 227 12.82 -15.19 16.38
C GLU A 227 14.29 -15.21 16.85
N GLU A 228 15.02 -16.31 16.67
CA GLU A 228 16.45 -16.43 16.99
C GLU A 228 17.30 -15.36 16.30
N LYS A 229 16.91 -14.93 15.10
CA LYS A 229 17.59 -13.89 14.34
C LYS A 229 17.07 -12.49 14.61
N ASP A 230 16.18 -12.33 15.58
CA ASP A 230 15.54 -11.04 15.93
C ASP A 230 14.89 -10.39 14.68
N ILE A 231 14.20 -11.18 13.85
CA ILE A 231 13.46 -10.73 12.68
C ILE A 231 11.97 -10.76 13.01
N PRO A 232 11.34 -9.62 13.20
CA PRO A 232 9.94 -9.57 13.62
C PRO A 232 8.97 -9.91 12.49
N LEU A 233 7.92 -10.65 12.84
CA LEU A 233 6.78 -10.95 11.98
C LEU A 233 5.48 -10.52 12.67
N SER A 234 4.43 -10.33 11.90
CA SER A 234 3.08 -10.07 12.41
C SER A 234 2.03 -11.02 11.84
N VAL A 235 2.28 -11.59 10.66
CA VAL A 235 1.36 -12.53 10.02
C VAL A 235 2.11 -13.78 9.53
N ALA A 236 1.56 -14.93 9.85
CA ALA A 236 1.94 -16.25 9.36
C ALA A 236 0.89 -16.69 8.32
N THR A 237 1.30 -16.79 7.05
CA THR A 237 0.44 -17.27 5.97
C THR A 237 0.72 -18.75 5.72
N VAL A 238 -0.32 -19.59 5.74
CA VAL A 238 -0.22 -20.96 5.26
C VAL A 238 -0.96 -21.04 3.93
N ASP A 239 -0.19 -21.33 2.88
CA ASP A 239 -0.68 -21.44 1.52
C ASP A 239 -1.39 -22.78 1.30
N MET A 240 -1.79 -23.09 0.07
CA MET A 240 -2.69 -24.19 -0.30
C MET A 240 -2.47 -25.53 0.45
N ASP A 241 -1.23 -25.86 0.81
CA ASP A 241 -0.90 -27.13 1.46
C ASP A 241 -1.45 -27.28 2.90
N TRP A 242 -2.10 -26.23 3.45
CA TRP A 242 -2.88 -26.41 4.67
C TRP A 242 -4.02 -27.42 4.49
N HIS A 243 -4.53 -27.56 3.25
CA HIS A 243 -5.49 -28.57 2.86
C HIS A 243 -4.87 -29.62 1.92
N TYR A 244 -5.63 -30.64 1.53
CA TYR A 244 -5.18 -31.69 0.63
C TYR A 244 -5.09 -31.16 -0.81
N VAL A 245 -3.89 -31.18 -1.40
CA VAL A 245 -3.61 -30.71 -2.76
C VAL A 245 -3.55 -31.88 -3.75
N ASP A 246 -2.98 -33.01 -3.40
CA ASP A 246 -2.95 -34.21 -4.24
C ASP A 246 -4.19 -35.07 -4.02
N VAL A 247 -5.34 -34.51 -4.39
CA VAL A 247 -6.67 -35.12 -4.19
C VAL A 247 -6.78 -36.47 -4.87
N TRP A 248 -6.21 -36.63 -6.05
CA TRP A 248 -6.28 -37.89 -6.79
C TRP A 248 -5.63 -39.02 -6.01
N LYS A 249 -4.40 -38.84 -5.60
CA LYS A 249 -3.63 -39.84 -4.84
C LYS A 249 -4.20 -40.12 -3.47
N GLU A 250 -4.69 -39.06 -2.82
CA GLU A 250 -5.17 -39.15 -1.44
C GLU A 250 -6.54 -39.86 -1.34
N PHE A 251 -7.45 -39.57 -2.26
CA PHE A 251 -8.87 -39.95 -2.10
C PHE A 251 -9.46 -40.74 -3.26
N VAL A 252 -8.90 -40.66 -4.47
CA VAL A 252 -9.58 -41.16 -5.69
C VAL A 252 -8.93 -42.41 -6.25
N GLU A 253 -7.63 -42.54 -6.28
CA GLU A 253 -6.88 -43.60 -6.96
C GLU A 253 -7.36 -44.99 -6.62
N LYS A 254 -7.75 -45.19 -5.35
CA LYS A 254 -8.19 -46.49 -4.81
C LYS A 254 -9.72 -46.66 -4.76
N THR A 255 -10.47 -45.84 -5.47
CA THR A 255 -11.94 -45.84 -5.49
C THR A 255 -12.47 -45.90 -6.90
N ASP A 256 -13.76 -46.13 -7.06
CA ASP A 256 -14.50 -46.06 -8.33
C ASP A 256 -15.07 -44.62 -8.57
N LEU A 257 -14.77 -43.65 -7.69
CA LEU A 257 -15.31 -42.31 -7.73
C LEU A 257 -14.48 -41.41 -8.66
N ARG A 258 -14.40 -41.75 -9.94
CA ARG A 258 -13.53 -41.14 -10.95
C ARG A 258 -14.22 -40.19 -11.93
N ASP A 259 -15.54 -40.06 -11.83
CA ASP A 259 -16.27 -39.10 -12.66
C ASP A 259 -16.04 -37.68 -12.17
N GLU A 260 -15.21 -36.93 -12.92
CA GLU A 260 -14.77 -35.57 -12.58
C GLU A 260 -15.97 -34.63 -12.41
N LYS A 261 -16.96 -34.71 -13.27
CA LYS A 261 -18.15 -33.85 -13.21
C LYS A 261 -19.05 -34.17 -12.02
N LYS A 262 -19.23 -35.49 -11.78
CA LYS A 262 -20.11 -35.93 -10.71
C LYS A 262 -19.51 -35.71 -9.31
N TYR A 263 -18.21 -35.93 -9.16
CA TYR A 263 -17.55 -35.94 -7.88
C TYR A 263 -16.63 -34.69 -7.65
N GLY A 264 -16.50 -33.82 -8.65
CA GLY A 264 -15.70 -32.60 -8.55
C GLY A 264 -14.19 -32.84 -8.46
N ILE A 265 -13.66 -33.85 -9.13
CA ILE A 265 -12.25 -34.27 -9.05
C ILE A 265 -11.46 -33.53 -10.14
N ILE A 266 -11.35 -32.23 -10.08
CA ILE A 266 -10.71 -31.44 -11.14
C ILE A 266 -9.29 -31.01 -10.76
N GLY A 267 -8.95 -30.96 -9.49
CA GLY A 267 -7.62 -30.54 -9.03
C GLY A 267 -7.56 -30.38 -7.50
N GLY A 268 -6.40 -30.06 -7.02
CA GLY A 268 -6.14 -29.85 -5.59
C GLY A 268 -6.16 -28.40 -5.15
N TRP A 269 -6.63 -27.48 -6.00
CA TRP A 269 -6.66 -26.05 -5.65
C TRP A 269 -7.70 -25.74 -4.58
N THR A 270 -8.91 -26.26 -4.73
CA THR A 270 -9.96 -26.11 -3.72
C THR A 270 -9.78 -27.11 -2.57
N GLY A 271 -9.94 -26.64 -1.34
CA GLY A 271 -9.93 -27.50 -0.15
C GLY A 271 -10.46 -26.76 1.06
N TYR A 272 -11.10 -27.54 1.98
CA TYR A 272 -11.70 -27.01 3.21
C TYR A 272 -11.38 -27.85 4.44
N SER A 273 -10.46 -28.80 4.30
CA SER A 273 -10.10 -29.71 5.39
C SER A 273 -8.61 -29.73 5.61
N TRP A 274 -8.15 -29.53 6.85
CA TRP A 274 -6.75 -29.58 7.18
C TRP A 274 -6.10 -30.88 6.73
N ASN A 275 -4.95 -30.76 6.06
CA ASN A 275 -4.12 -31.89 5.68
C ASN A 275 -3.46 -32.49 6.93
N LYS A 276 -4.08 -33.53 7.48
CA LYS A 276 -3.65 -34.22 8.72
C LYS A 276 -2.29 -34.90 8.61
N LYS A 277 -1.75 -35.05 7.40
CA LYS A 277 -0.38 -35.56 7.20
C LYS A 277 0.66 -34.48 7.45
N LEU A 278 0.36 -33.25 7.07
CA LEU A 278 1.24 -32.11 7.27
C LEU A 278 0.99 -31.43 8.62
N PHE A 279 -0.28 -31.31 9.00
CA PHE A 279 -0.71 -30.66 10.24
C PHE A 279 -1.55 -31.65 11.09
N PRO A 280 -0.91 -32.64 11.75
CA PRO A 280 -1.64 -33.64 12.51
C PRO A 280 -2.41 -33.05 13.70
N ASP A 281 -1.91 -32.00 14.32
CA ASP A 281 -2.59 -31.21 15.34
C ASP A 281 -2.59 -29.71 14.99
N TYR A 282 -3.39 -29.34 13.99
CA TYR A 282 -3.49 -27.95 13.56
C TYR A 282 -3.97 -27.00 14.66
N LYS A 283 -4.67 -27.51 15.70
CA LYS A 283 -5.13 -26.68 16.81
C LYS A 283 -3.96 -26.26 17.71
N ALA A 284 -3.10 -27.20 18.03
CA ALA A 284 -1.87 -26.90 18.76
C ALA A 284 -0.96 -25.97 17.94
N PHE A 285 -0.85 -26.21 16.64
CA PHE A 285 -0.12 -25.35 15.71
C PHE A 285 -0.62 -23.88 15.71
N LEU A 286 -1.95 -23.70 15.58
CA LEU A 286 -2.54 -22.35 15.60
C LEU A 286 -2.39 -21.69 16.98
N ALA A 287 -2.47 -22.45 18.07
CA ALA A 287 -2.25 -21.93 19.42
C ALA A 287 -0.79 -21.45 19.63
N ASP A 288 0.20 -22.20 19.13
CA ASP A 288 1.60 -21.80 19.17
C ASP A 288 1.84 -20.50 18.40
N LEU A 289 1.34 -20.39 17.18
CA LEU A 289 1.47 -19.16 16.41
C LEU A 289 0.84 -17.94 17.11
N LYS A 290 -0.30 -18.15 17.76
CA LYS A 290 -0.96 -17.10 18.55
C LYS A 290 -0.12 -16.69 19.78
N GLU A 291 0.50 -17.65 20.47
CA GLU A 291 1.39 -17.37 21.61
C GLU A 291 2.60 -16.53 21.18
N ARG A 292 3.08 -16.75 19.95
CA ARG A 292 4.13 -15.93 19.30
C ARG A 292 3.63 -14.56 18.80
N LYS A 293 2.40 -14.16 19.12
CA LYS A 293 1.74 -12.92 18.62
C LYS A 293 1.60 -12.87 17.09
N LEU A 294 1.52 -13.97 16.41
CA LEU A 294 1.32 -14.03 14.96
C LEU A 294 -0.17 -14.18 14.64
N LYS A 295 -0.63 -13.43 13.65
CA LYS A 295 -1.94 -13.60 13.03
C LYS A 295 -1.85 -14.58 11.89
N VAL A 296 -2.89 -15.40 11.72
CA VAL A 296 -2.87 -16.50 10.75
C VAL A 296 -3.88 -16.27 9.63
N THR A 297 -3.42 -16.41 8.39
CA THR A 297 -4.28 -16.47 7.20
C THR A 297 -4.04 -17.75 6.41
N LEU A 298 -5.12 -18.31 5.87
CA LEU A 298 -5.09 -19.48 5.01
C LEU A 298 -5.54 -19.10 3.60
N ASN A 299 -4.90 -19.72 2.60
CA ASN A 299 -5.24 -19.53 1.19
C ASN A 299 -6.52 -20.28 0.80
N LEU A 300 -7.35 -19.71 -0.07
CA LEU A 300 -8.60 -20.26 -0.56
C LEU A 300 -8.75 -20.15 -2.07
N HIS A 301 -9.16 -21.26 -2.70
CA HIS A 301 -9.56 -21.36 -4.11
C HIS A 301 -10.91 -22.10 -4.18
N PRO A 302 -12.05 -21.45 -4.08
CA PRO A 302 -13.33 -22.13 -3.80
C PRO A 302 -14.04 -22.71 -5.02
N SER A 303 -13.54 -22.55 -6.25
CA SER A 303 -14.30 -22.80 -7.48
C SER A 303 -14.82 -24.23 -7.69
N ASP A 304 -14.11 -25.24 -7.16
CA ASP A 304 -14.47 -26.65 -7.39
C ASP A 304 -15.62 -27.12 -6.48
N GLY A 305 -16.10 -26.26 -5.60
CA GLY A 305 -17.19 -26.58 -4.70
C GLY A 305 -16.80 -27.47 -3.52
N VAL A 306 -17.79 -28.06 -2.84
CA VAL A 306 -17.57 -28.88 -1.64
C VAL A 306 -17.63 -30.36 -2.04
N ARG A 307 -16.54 -31.08 -1.80
CA ARG A 307 -16.32 -32.44 -2.27
C ARG A 307 -16.46 -33.46 -1.14
N TRP A 308 -16.79 -34.67 -1.51
CA TRP A 308 -17.15 -35.75 -0.60
C TRP A 308 -16.09 -36.14 0.43
N PHE A 309 -14.83 -35.84 0.21
CA PHE A 309 -13.72 -36.12 1.12
C PHE A 309 -13.46 -34.99 2.15
N GLU A 310 -14.17 -33.90 2.04
CA GLU A 310 -14.04 -32.81 2.99
C GLU A 310 -14.63 -33.16 4.35
N ASP A 311 -13.96 -32.83 5.45
CA ASP A 311 -14.41 -33.18 6.83
C ASP A 311 -15.85 -32.73 7.12
N MET A 312 -16.33 -31.68 6.46
CA MET A 312 -17.66 -31.12 6.66
C MET A 312 -18.65 -31.44 5.55
N TYR A 313 -18.28 -32.30 4.58
CA TYR A 313 -19.13 -32.58 3.41
C TYR A 313 -20.50 -33.09 3.78
N ASP A 314 -20.62 -34.12 4.64
CA ASP A 314 -21.89 -34.71 4.99
C ASP A 314 -22.86 -33.68 5.57
N LYS A 315 -22.39 -32.89 6.54
CA LYS A 315 -23.17 -31.80 7.14
C LYS A 315 -23.54 -30.72 6.15
N PHE A 316 -22.64 -30.45 5.21
CA PHE A 316 -22.86 -29.44 4.18
C PHE A 316 -23.94 -29.96 3.18
N ALA A 317 -23.83 -31.21 2.72
CA ALA A 317 -24.78 -31.85 1.83
C ALA A 317 -26.18 -31.88 2.44
N GLU A 318 -26.30 -32.35 3.68
CA GLU A 318 -27.57 -32.35 4.44
C GLU A 318 -28.14 -30.92 4.54
N ALA A 319 -27.31 -29.95 4.89
CA ALA A 319 -27.72 -28.56 4.97
C ALA A 319 -28.21 -28.01 3.63
N MET A 320 -27.65 -28.48 2.51
CA MET A 320 -28.12 -28.16 1.16
C MET A 320 -29.35 -28.99 0.70
N GLY A 321 -29.80 -29.92 1.51
CA GLY A 321 -30.90 -30.83 1.18
C GLY A 321 -30.54 -31.94 0.20
N LYS A 322 -29.25 -32.33 0.18
CA LYS A 322 -28.72 -33.43 -0.64
C LYS A 322 -28.38 -34.62 0.22
N ASP A 323 -28.46 -35.82 -0.38
CA ASP A 323 -28.04 -37.05 0.27
C ASP A 323 -26.50 -37.18 0.23
N PRO A 324 -25.79 -37.15 1.37
CA PRO A 324 -24.34 -37.30 1.42
C PRO A 324 -23.88 -38.65 0.86
N GLY A 325 -24.72 -39.70 0.90
CA GLY A 325 -24.39 -41.01 0.37
C GLY A 325 -24.14 -41.04 -1.14
N THR A 326 -24.65 -40.06 -1.87
CA THR A 326 -24.35 -39.91 -3.33
C THR A 326 -22.93 -39.47 -3.62
N LYS A 327 -22.26 -38.87 -2.67
CA LYS A 327 -20.90 -38.28 -2.79
C LYS A 327 -20.72 -37.29 -3.96
N GLU A 328 -21.84 -36.77 -4.48
CA GLU A 328 -21.80 -35.78 -5.56
C GLU A 328 -21.24 -34.46 -5.05
N VAL A 329 -20.44 -33.80 -5.88
CA VAL A 329 -19.92 -32.47 -5.56
C VAL A 329 -21.06 -31.46 -5.38
N ILE A 330 -20.95 -30.61 -4.39
CA ILE A 330 -21.85 -29.48 -4.24
C ILE A 330 -21.17 -28.27 -4.92
N PRO A 331 -21.67 -27.86 -6.10
CA PRO A 331 -21.05 -26.80 -6.87
C PRO A 331 -20.95 -25.49 -6.07
N PHE A 332 -19.85 -24.77 -6.27
CA PHE A 332 -19.66 -23.45 -5.70
C PHE A 332 -20.68 -22.46 -6.27
N ASP A 333 -21.48 -21.85 -5.41
CA ASP A 333 -22.46 -20.85 -5.82
C ASP A 333 -22.81 -19.90 -4.66
N LEU A 334 -22.10 -18.78 -4.55
CA LEU A 334 -22.41 -17.76 -3.55
C LEU A 334 -23.65 -16.91 -3.89
N THR A 335 -24.26 -17.10 -5.06
CA THR A 335 -25.56 -16.45 -5.38
C THR A 335 -26.74 -17.19 -4.73
N ASP A 336 -26.53 -18.43 -4.28
CA ASP A 336 -27.48 -19.18 -3.47
C ASP A 336 -27.25 -18.81 -1.99
N GLU A 337 -28.24 -18.14 -1.39
CA GLU A 337 -28.18 -17.70 0.01
C GLU A 337 -27.92 -18.86 0.98
N LYS A 338 -28.55 -20.04 0.72
CA LYS A 338 -28.36 -21.22 1.54
C LYS A 338 -26.94 -21.77 1.45
N PHE A 339 -26.37 -21.78 0.24
CA PHE A 339 -24.97 -22.14 0.04
C PHE A 339 -24.05 -21.14 0.77
N ALA A 340 -24.23 -19.85 0.57
CA ALA A 340 -23.40 -18.81 1.18
C ALA A 340 -23.41 -18.88 2.71
N GLU A 341 -24.59 -19.09 3.33
CA GLU A 341 -24.68 -19.23 4.79
C GLU A 341 -23.91 -20.44 5.30
N ASN A 342 -24.07 -21.60 4.64
CA ASN A 342 -23.40 -22.84 5.04
C ASN A 342 -21.90 -22.79 4.73
N TYR A 343 -21.48 -22.11 3.67
CA TYR A 343 -20.09 -21.89 3.32
C TYR A 343 -19.31 -21.23 4.47
N PHE A 344 -19.80 -20.15 5.02
CA PHE A 344 -19.17 -19.52 6.17
C PHE A 344 -19.36 -20.34 7.45
N ARG A 345 -20.57 -20.81 7.73
CA ARG A 345 -20.90 -21.49 8.98
C ARG A 345 -20.16 -22.79 9.19
N LEU A 346 -20.01 -23.60 8.14
CA LEU A 346 -19.46 -24.95 8.23
C LEU A 346 -17.99 -25.05 7.79
N LEU A 347 -17.56 -24.24 6.81
CA LEU A 347 -16.23 -24.40 6.21
C LEU A 347 -15.20 -23.42 6.76
N HIS A 348 -15.61 -22.27 7.32
CA HIS A 348 -14.68 -21.20 7.75
C HIS A 348 -14.70 -20.96 9.25
N ARG A 349 -15.89 -20.66 9.82
CA ARG A 349 -16.00 -20.30 11.24
C ARG A 349 -15.48 -21.34 12.24
N PRO A 350 -15.51 -22.67 11.98
CA PRO A 350 -14.86 -23.63 12.86
C PRO A 350 -13.34 -23.43 12.96
N TYR A 351 -12.69 -23.02 11.88
CA TYR A 351 -11.24 -22.77 11.87
C TYR A 351 -10.89 -21.42 12.48
N GLU A 352 -11.71 -20.39 12.27
CA GLU A 352 -11.57 -19.08 12.93
C GLU A 352 -11.64 -19.21 14.46
N LYS A 353 -12.52 -20.06 14.98
CA LYS A 353 -12.60 -20.38 16.42
C LYS A 353 -11.32 -21.02 16.96
N ASN A 354 -10.55 -21.69 16.12
CA ASN A 354 -9.32 -22.37 16.49
C ASN A 354 -8.07 -21.48 16.27
N GLY A 355 -8.20 -20.27 15.69
CA GLY A 355 -7.10 -19.33 15.57
C GLY A 355 -6.76 -18.86 14.17
N VAL A 356 -7.57 -19.15 13.15
CA VAL A 356 -7.45 -18.48 11.84
C VAL A 356 -8.08 -17.08 11.95
N ASP A 357 -7.29 -16.03 11.66
CA ASP A 357 -7.72 -14.65 11.86
C ASP A 357 -8.45 -14.06 10.64
N PHE A 358 -8.02 -14.41 9.43
CA PHE A 358 -8.65 -13.93 8.18
C PHE A 358 -8.31 -14.87 7.02
N TRP A 359 -8.87 -14.60 5.82
CA TRP A 359 -8.76 -15.47 4.67
C TRP A 359 -8.08 -14.79 3.49
N TRP A 360 -7.22 -15.54 2.80
CA TRP A 360 -6.62 -15.16 1.53
C TRP A 360 -7.39 -15.81 0.38
N ILE A 361 -8.16 -14.99 -0.34
CA ILE A 361 -8.96 -15.41 -1.49
C ILE A 361 -8.12 -15.22 -2.75
N ASP A 362 -7.64 -16.32 -3.29
CA ASP A 362 -6.82 -16.29 -4.49
C ASP A 362 -7.67 -16.53 -5.75
N TRP A 363 -7.03 -16.61 -6.91
CA TRP A 363 -7.67 -16.91 -8.18
C TRP A 363 -8.42 -18.25 -8.08
N GLN A 364 -9.21 -18.65 -9.05
CA GLN A 364 -10.00 -19.90 -9.10
C GLN A 364 -11.42 -19.78 -8.55
N GLN A 365 -12.10 -18.66 -8.86
CA GLN A 365 -13.52 -18.50 -8.55
C GLN A 365 -14.42 -18.67 -9.79
N GLY A 366 -13.79 -18.86 -10.97
CA GLY A 366 -14.47 -18.76 -12.27
C GLY A 366 -14.69 -17.30 -12.70
N TYR A 367 -15.36 -17.12 -13.83
CA TYR A 367 -15.58 -15.80 -14.44
C TYR A 367 -17.04 -15.38 -14.49
N SER A 368 -17.97 -16.25 -14.10
CA SER A 368 -19.39 -16.01 -14.16
C SER A 368 -20.14 -16.63 -12.99
N THR A 369 -21.27 -16.06 -12.65
CA THR A 369 -22.24 -16.59 -11.70
C THR A 369 -23.57 -16.84 -12.40
N LYS A 370 -24.57 -17.33 -11.68
CA LYS A 370 -25.95 -17.46 -12.20
C LYS A 370 -26.60 -16.09 -12.51
N ILE A 371 -26.06 -15.01 -11.93
CA ILE A 371 -26.51 -13.64 -12.20
C ILE A 371 -25.61 -13.06 -13.29
N LYS A 372 -26.21 -12.75 -14.43
CA LYS A 372 -25.49 -12.18 -15.57
C LYS A 372 -24.76 -10.89 -15.20
N GLY A 373 -23.47 -10.83 -15.51
CA GLY A 373 -22.61 -9.67 -15.25
C GLY A 373 -22.05 -9.60 -13.82
N LEU A 374 -22.45 -10.50 -12.92
CA LEU A 374 -21.88 -10.57 -11.57
C LEU A 374 -20.59 -11.37 -11.58
N ASP A 375 -19.49 -10.69 -11.25
CA ASP A 375 -18.18 -11.30 -11.04
C ASP A 375 -18.16 -12.08 -9.72
N PRO A 376 -17.84 -13.39 -9.72
CA PRO A 376 -17.75 -14.18 -8.50
C PRO A 376 -16.70 -13.65 -7.52
N LEU A 377 -15.62 -13.04 -8.00
CA LEU A 377 -14.62 -12.41 -7.14
C LEU A 377 -15.19 -11.22 -6.37
N TRP A 378 -16.00 -10.37 -7.01
CA TRP A 378 -16.66 -9.28 -6.31
C TRP A 378 -17.54 -9.79 -5.17
N LEU A 379 -18.31 -10.87 -5.44
CA LEU A 379 -19.21 -11.45 -4.47
C LEU A 379 -18.44 -12.10 -3.30
N LEU A 380 -17.36 -12.82 -3.60
CA LEU A 380 -16.45 -13.37 -2.59
C LEU A 380 -15.87 -12.29 -1.69
N ASN A 381 -15.30 -11.24 -2.28
CA ASN A 381 -14.72 -10.13 -1.52
C ASN A 381 -15.76 -9.47 -0.61
N HIS A 382 -16.93 -9.19 -1.15
CA HIS A 382 -18.02 -8.59 -0.40
C HIS A 382 -18.44 -9.46 0.80
N LEU A 383 -18.71 -10.74 0.57
CA LEU A 383 -19.22 -11.64 1.60
C LEU A 383 -18.16 -12.01 2.64
N HIS A 384 -16.93 -12.33 2.21
CA HIS A 384 -15.84 -12.61 3.14
C HIS A 384 -15.48 -11.40 3.98
N TYR A 385 -15.40 -10.20 3.38
CA TYR A 385 -15.15 -8.99 4.15
C TYR A 385 -16.27 -8.73 5.16
N LYS A 386 -17.53 -8.87 4.75
CA LYS A 386 -18.67 -8.71 5.65
C LYS A 386 -18.65 -9.75 6.78
N ASP A 387 -18.31 -11.01 6.50
CA ASP A 387 -18.22 -12.05 7.52
C ASP A 387 -17.06 -11.81 8.49
N SER A 388 -15.90 -11.36 7.99
CA SER A 388 -14.72 -11.05 8.82
C SER A 388 -14.98 -9.93 9.85
N ARG A 389 -15.86 -8.97 9.54
CA ARG A 389 -16.27 -7.90 10.48
C ARG A 389 -16.94 -8.36 11.76
N ARG A 390 -17.30 -9.64 11.88
CA ARG A 390 -17.80 -10.21 13.13
C ARG A 390 -16.76 -10.20 14.26
N HIS A 391 -15.49 -10.06 13.91
CA HIS A 391 -14.35 -10.07 14.82
C HIS A 391 -13.73 -8.68 15.04
N GLY A 392 -14.44 -7.61 14.70
CA GLY A 392 -13.95 -6.23 14.78
C GLY A 392 -13.69 -5.63 13.41
N ALA A 393 -12.52 -5.03 13.19
CA ALA A 393 -12.14 -4.52 11.88
C ALA A 393 -12.00 -5.69 10.89
N GLY A 394 -12.77 -5.63 9.78
CA GLY A 394 -12.75 -6.67 8.75
C GLY A 394 -11.44 -6.68 7.98
N LEU A 395 -11.01 -7.85 7.55
CA LEU A 395 -9.84 -8.03 6.72
C LEU A 395 -10.01 -9.25 5.80
N ILE A 396 -9.59 -9.10 4.56
CA ILE A 396 -9.34 -10.19 3.60
C ILE A 396 -8.04 -9.89 2.88
N LEU A 397 -7.39 -10.89 2.33
CA LEU A 397 -6.39 -10.72 1.28
C LEU A 397 -7.00 -11.25 -0.01
N SER A 398 -7.17 -10.40 -1.02
CA SER A 398 -7.82 -10.77 -2.27
C SER A 398 -7.39 -9.88 -3.42
N ARG A 399 -7.98 -10.06 -4.60
CA ARG A 399 -7.63 -9.28 -5.80
C ARG A 399 -8.62 -8.12 -5.99
N PHE A 400 -8.19 -7.08 -6.70
CA PHE A 400 -9.05 -5.98 -7.12
C PHE A 400 -10.20 -6.51 -8.00
N CYS A 401 -11.44 -6.22 -7.61
CA CYS A 401 -12.65 -6.70 -8.27
C CYS A 401 -13.47 -5.60 -8.96
N GLY A 402 -12.83 -4.49 -9.31
CA GLY A 402 -13.48 -3.36 -9.97
C GLY A 402 -13.81 -2.21 -9.04
N ALA A 403 -14.65 -1.28 -9.52
CA ALA A 403 -15.06 -0.11 -8.76
C ALA A 403 -15.68 -0.47 -7.42
N GLY A 404 -15.29 0.25 -6.36
CA GLY A 404 -15.73 -0.02 -4.99
C GLY A 404 -14.93 -1.10 -4.26
N ALA A 405 -13.93 -1.74 -4.90
CA ALA A 405 -13.11 -2.77 -4.26
C ALA A 405 -12.31 -2.27 -3.05
N HIS A 406 -12.02 -0.97 -2.96
CA HIS A 406 -11.35 -0.35 -1.80
C HIS A 406 -12.08 -0.58 -0.47
N ARG A 407 -13.37 -0.94 -0.51
CA ARG A 407 -14.16 -1.31 0.67
C ARG A 407 -13.78 -2.65 1.28
N TYR A 408 -12.96 -3.45 0.58
CA TYR A 408 -12.61 -4.82 0.93
C TYR A 408 -11.10 -5.04 0.95
N PRO A 409 -10.35 -4.33 1.85
CA PRO A 409 -8.91 -4.52 1.92
C PRO A 409 -8.55 -5.92 2.43
N LEU A 410 -7.41 -6.48 2.02
CA LEU A 410 -6.32 -5.91 1.25
C LEU A 410 -6.34 -6.39 -0.20
N GLY A 411 -5.60 -5.68 -1.07
CA GLY A 411 -5.31 -6.12 -2.43
C GLY A 411 -4.11 -7.07 -2.52
N PHE A 412 -4.18 -8.01 -3.44
CA PHE A 412 -3.09 -8.91 -3.82
C PHE A 412 -2.90 -8.84 -5.33
N SER A 413 -1.67 -8.56 -5.79
CA SER A 413 -1.40 -8.24 -7.20
C SER A 413 -1.19 -9.47 -8.10
N GLY A 414 -1.20 -10.69 -7.54
CA GLY A 414 -1.00 -11.93 -8.29
C GLY A 414 0.44 -12.41 -8.34
N ASP A 415 0.67 -13.48 -9.08
CA ASP A 415 1.93 -14.22 -9.17
C ASP A 415 2.90 -13.52 -10.10
N THR A 416 3.78 -12.70 -9.57
CA THR A 416 4.78 -11.96 -10.34
C THR A 416 6.02 -12.81 -10.64
N VAL A 417 6.68 -12.51 -11.76
CA VAL A 417 7.93 -13.18 -12.14
C VAL A 417 9.11 -12.55 -11.41
N ILE A 418 10.08 -13.37 -10.96
CA ILE A 418 11.29 -12.92 -10.28
C ILE A 418 12.24 -12.28 -11.30
N ASP A 419 11.98 -11.03 -11.66
CA ASP A 419 12.87 -10.27 -12.52
C ASP A 419 12.77 -8.74 -12.31
N TRP A 420 13.75 -8.02 -12.86
CA TRP A 420 13.85 -6.58 -12.76
C TRP A 420 12.69 -5.81 -13.42
N LYS A 421 12.04 -6.39 -14.44
CA LYS A 421 10.90 -5.75 -15.12
C LYS A 421 9.68 -5.64 -14.20
N PHE A 422 9.38 -6.70 -13.45
CA PHE A 422 8.28 -6.65 -12.47
C PHE A 422 8.59 -5.68 -11.35
N LEU A 423 9.81 -5.72 -10.80
CA LEU A 423 10.21 -4.72 -9.81
C LEU A 423 10.14 -3.30 -10.37
N ASP A 424 10.51 -3.07 -11.64
CA ASP A 424 10.43 -1.73 -12.27
C ASP A 424 8.98 -1.27 -12.49
N TYR A 425 8.01 -2.18 -12.46
CA TYR A 425 6.61 -1.86 -12.64
C TYR A 425 5.83 -1.66 -11.33
N GLU A 426 6.14 -2.40 -10.28
CA GLU A 426 5.37 -2.42 -9.03
C GLU A 426 5.27 -1.08 -8.30
N PRO A 427 6.32 -0.24 -8.19
CA PRO A 427 6.18 1.07 -7.54
C PRO A 427 5.18 1.98 -8.26
N TYR A 428 5.22 2.01 -9.59
CA TYR A 428 4.25 2.74 -10.41
C TYR A 428 2.83 2.20 -10.21
N PHE A 429 2.66 0.88 -10.31
CA PHE A 429 1.37 0.22 -10.12
C PHE A 429 0.76 0.50 -8.74
N THR A 430 1.59 0.50 -7.70
CA THR A 430 1.18 0.82 -6.34
C THR A 430 0.72 2.27 -6.22
N ALA A 431 1.50 3.21 -6.75
CA ALA A 431 1.20 4.63 -6.63
C ALA A 431 -0.05 5.01 -7.43
N THR A 432 -0.20 4.55 -8.68
CA THR A 432 -1.35 4.87 -9.51
C THR A 432 -2.67 4.32 -8.99
N SER A 433 -2.64 3.24 -8.20
CA SER A 433 -3.87 2.67 -7.62
C SER A 433 -4.61 3.65 -6.71
N THR A 434 -3.93 4.65 -6.16
CA THR A 434 -4.52 5.75 -5.40
C THR A 434 -5.48 6.59 -6.26
N ASN A 435 -5.30 6.66 -7.57
CA ASN A 435 -6.19 7.37 -8.50
C ASN A 435 -7.61 6.80 -8.55
N ILE A 436 -7.82 5.56 -8.09
CA ILE A 436 -9.13 4.92 -7.91
C ILE A 436 -9.40 4.58 -6.43
N GLY A 437 -8.60 5.11 -5.52
CA GLY A 437 -8.76 4.92 -4.10
C GLY A 437 -8.46 3.51 -3.58
N TYR A 438 -7.76 2.67 -4.34
CA TYR A 438 -7.39 1.32 -3.94
C TYR A 438 -5.96 1.30 -3.39
N THR A 439 -5.79 1.60 -2.12
CA THR A 439 -4.51 2.02 -1.51
C THR A 439 -3.73 0.92 -0.79
N TRP A 440 -4.37 -0.20 -0.41
CA TRP A 440 -3.77 -1.24 0.44
C TRP A 440 -3.36 -2.46 -0.38
N TRP A 441 -2.27 -2.33 -1.13
CA TRP A 441 -1.69 -3.41 -1.93
C TRP A 441 -0.69 -4.26 -1.16
N SER A 442 -0.82 -5.58 -1.32
CA SER A 442 0.17 -6.60 -0.97
C SER A 442 0.74 -7.20 -2.24
N HIS A 443 2.02 -7.02 -2.49
CA HIS A 443 2.73 -7.66 -3.60
C HIS A 443 3.45 -8.92 -3.13
N ASP A 444 3.85 -9.77 -4.07
CA ASP A 444 4.77 -10.88 -3.80
C ASP A 444 6.19 -10.32 -3.72
N ILE A 445 6.58 -9.82 -2.53
CA ILE A 445 7.89 -9.20 -2.35
C ILE A 445 9.01 -10.19 -2.60
N GLY A 446 9.83 -9.87 -3.60
CA GLY A 446 10.86 -10.74 -4.15
C GLY A 446 10.42 -11.58 -5.35
N GLY A 447 9.18 -11.44 -5.81
CA GLY A 447 8.57 -12.17 -6.91
C GLY A 447 8.17 -13.60 -6.55
N HIS A 448 7.13 -14.14 -7.20
CA HIS A 448 6.56 -15.44 -6.88
C HIS A 448 7.33 -16.61 -7.51
N HIS A 449 7.51 -16.59 -8.84
CA HIS A 449 8.03 -17.73 -9.59
C HIS A 449 8.92 -17.33 -10.78
N PHE A 450 9.46 -18.34 -11.48
CA PHE A 450 10.36 -18.18 -12.62
C PHE A 450 11.59 -17.29 -12.30
N GLY A 451 12.23 -16.76 -13.33
CA GLY A 451 13.37 -15.87 -13.22
C GLY A 451 14.60 -16.50 -12.58
N GLU A 452 15.42 -15.68 -11.96
CA GLU A 452 16.69 -16.08 -11.36
C GLU A 452 16.81 -15.56 -9.94
N LYS A 453 17.47 -16.34 -9.07
CA LYS A 453 17.82 -15.87 -7.73
C LYS A 453 18.99 -14.90 -7.85
N ASP A 454 18.73 -13.62 -7.70
CA ASP A 454 19.70 -12.53 -7.73
C ASP A 454 19.71 -11.82 -6.37
N ASN A 455 20.88 -11.74 -5.75
CA ASN A 455 21.05 -11.13 -4.43
C ASN A 455 20.67 -9.64 -4.43
N GLU A 456 21.05 -8.90 -5.48
CA GLU A 456 20.69 -7.48 -5.59
C GLU A 456 19.20 -7.29 -5.82
N LEU A 457 18.60 -8.06 -6.72
CA LEU A 457 17.15 -8.00 -6.98
C LEU A 457 16.35 -8.28 -5.70
N ALA A 458 16.73 -9.31 -4.92
CA ALA A 458 16.06 -9.66 -3.68
C ALA A 458 16.11 -8.50 -2.66
N VAL A 459 17.28 -7.87 -2.51
CA VAL A 459 17.45 -6.72 -1.62
C VAL A 459 16.63 -5.52 -2.11
N ARG A 460 16.71 -5.18 -3.40
CA ARG A 460 15.98 -4.02 -3.96
C ARG A 460 14.46 -4.21 -3.87
N TRP A 461 13.99 -5.43 -4.09
CA TRP A 461 12.56 -5.73 -3.96
C TRP A 461 12.09 -5.61 -2.51
N LEU A 462 12.86 -6.12 -1.54
CA LEU A 462 12.52 -5.96 -0.14
C LEU A 462 12.59 -4.49 0.30
N GLN A 463 13.57 -3.72 -0.18
CA GLN A 463 13.64 -2.28 0.08
C GLN A 463 12.38 -1.55 -0.42
N PHE A 464 11.86 -1.92 -1.59
CA PHE A 464 10.54 -1.46 -2.03
C PHE A 464 9.42 -1.97 -1.11
N GLY A 465 9.44 -3.24 -0.74
CA GLY A 465 8.45 -3.86 0.14
C GLY A 465 8.30 -3.15 1.48
N VAL A 466 9.43 -2.73 2.09
CA VAL A 466 9.44 -1.97 3.35
C VAL A 466 8.65 -0.66 3.24
N PHE A 467 8.74 0.02 2.11
CA PHE A 467 8.03 1.26 1.79
C PHE A 467 6.82 1.04 0.87
N SER A 468 6.26 -0.16 0.86
CA SER A 468 4.96 -0.48 0.24
C SER A 468 3.84 -0.52 1.30
N PRO A 469 2.55 -0.54 0.91
CA PRO A 469 1.47 -0.57 1.90
C PRO A 469 1.53 -1.81 2.80
N ILE A 470 1.74 -2.99 2.22
CA ILE A 470 1.85 -4.27 2.95
C ILE A 470 3.15 -4.96 2.54
N ASN A 471 3.95 -5.37 3.51
CA ASN A 471 5.21 -6.08 3.27
C ASN A 471 5.04 -7.58 3.49
N ARG A 472 4.74 -8.32 2.43
CA ARG A 472 4.55 -9.77 2.43
C ARG A 472 5.62 -10.45 1.58
N LEU A 473 6.58 -11.12 2.24
CA LEU A 473 7.49 -12.03 1.55
C LEU A 473 6.70 -13.21 1.01
N HIS A 474 6.79 -13.47 -0.29
CA HIS A 474 6.09 -14.62 -0.89
C HIS A 474 6.92 -15.27 -1.99
N SER A 475 6.73 -16.58 -2.18
CA SER A 475 7.36 -17.36 -3.26
C SER A 475 6.66 -18.70 -3.47
N THR A 476 7.02 -19.38 -4.56
CA THR A 476 6.50 -20.69 -4.94
C THR A 476 7.20 -21.86 -4.22
N ALA A 477 6.71 -23.06 -4.45
CA ALA A 477 7.17 -24.34 -3.85
C ALA A 477 8.63 -24.73 -4.18
N LYS A 478 9.28 -24.08 -5.16
CA LYS A 478 10.63 -24.47 -5.56
C LYS A 478 11.64 -24.21 -4.43
N MET A 479 12.43 -25.22 -4.10
CA MET A 479 13.41 -25.17 -2.99
C MET A 479 14.39 -24.00 -3.10
N VAL A 480 14.80 -23.66 -4.32
CA VAL A 480 15.79 -22.59 -4.58
C VAL A 480 15.21 -21.18 -4.49
N LEU A 481 13.88 -21.02 -4.41
CA LEU A 481 13.21 -19.72 -4.41
C LEU A 481 12.77 -19.22 -3.02
N GLY A 482 13.27 -19.85 -1.94
CA GLY A 482 12.99 -19.38 -0.58
C GLY A 482 13.49 -17.95 -0.35
N LYS A 483 12.71 -17.19 0.42
CA LYS A 483 12.94 -15.75 0.72
C LYS A 483 13.49 -15.53 2.13
N GLU A 484 13.77 -16.60 2.86
CA GLU A 484 14.35 -16.53 4.20
C GLU A 484 15.70 -15.78 4.13
N PRO A 485 15.92 -14.71 4.91
CA PRO A 485 17.15 -13.90 4.81
C PRO A 485 18.45 -14.71 4.91
N TRP A 486 18.48 -15.73 5.75
CA TRP A 486 19.67 -16.58 5.95
C TRP A 486 19.97 -17.57 4.83
N ARG A 487 19.16 -17.57 3.76
CA ARG A 487 19.42 -18.34 2.52
C ARG A 487 20.20 -17.55 1.48
N TYR A 488 20.63 -16.35 1.82
CA TYR A 488 21.45 -15.46 1.00
C TYR A 488 22.85 -15.33 1.62
N ASP A 489 23.81 -14.76 0.88
CA ASP A 489 25.15 -14.49 1.39
C ASP A 489 25.10 -13.59 2.63
N ASP A 490 26.05 -13.74 3.56
CA ASP A 490 26.03 -13.08 4.88
C ASP A 490 25.78 -11.55 4.78
N GLY A 491 26.45 -10.86 3.85
CA GLY A 491 26.25 -9.43 3.66
C GLY A 491 24.82 -9.09 3.21
N VAL A 492 24.25 -9.90 2.33
CA VAL A 492 22.88 -9.77 1.83
C VAL A 492 21.88 -10.13 2.93
N SER A 493 22.14 -11.24 3.65
CA SER A 493 21.34 -11.69 4.79
C SER A 493 21.18 -10.59 5.84
N ASN A 494 22.27 -9.93 6.21
CA ASN A 494 22.24 -8.82 7.17
C ASN A 494 21.41 -7.64 6.66
N ILE A 495 21.54 -7.27 5.37
CA ILE A 495 20.75 -6.20 4.79
C ILE A 495 19.26 -6.56 4.81
N LEU A 496 18.89 -7.76 4.36
CA LEU A 496 17.50 -8.21 4.37
C LEU A 496 16.91 -8.20 5.79
N THR A 497 17.68 -8.66 6.77
CA THR A 497 17.29 -8.65 8.19
C THR A 497 17.01 -7.22 8.69
N GLU A 498 17.91 -6.27 8.42
CA GLU A 498 17.71 -4.87 8.83
C GLU A 498 16.51 -4.21 8.12
N GLN A 499 16.24 -4.57 6.86
CA GLN A 499 15.06 -4.08 6.15
C GLN A 499 13.76 -4.58 6.79
N LEU A 500 13.68 -5.86 7.18
CA LEU A 500 12.51 -6.40 7.88
C LEU A 500 12.32 -5.75 9.25
N ARG A 501 13.40 -5.50 10.00
CA ARG A 501 13.35 -4.74 11.25
C ARG A 501 12.86 -3.30 11.02
N LEU A 502 13.33 -2.65 9.96
CA LEU A 502 12.90 -1.29 9.61
C LEU A 502 11.40 -1.23 9.34
N ARG A 503 10.83 -2.24 8.68
CA ARG A 503 9.37 -2.29 8.44
C ARG A 503 8.58 -2.21 9.74
N HIS A 504 8.94 -2.99 10.75
CA HIS A 504 8.25 -2.95 12.04
C HIS A 504 8.47 -1.63 12.78
N ARG A 505 9.66 -1.04 12.65
CA ARG A 505 9.91 0.31 13.20
C ARG A 505 8.98 1.37 12.59
N LEU A 506 8.62 1.24 11.33
CA LEU A 506 7.73 2.19 10.63
C LEU A 506 6.24 2.02 10.96
N VAL A 507 5.83 0.97 11.67
CA VAL A 507 4.41 0.69 11.94
C VAL A 507 3.66 1.87 12.58
N PRO A 508 4.17 2.60 13.59
CA PRO A 508 3.47 3.76 14.14
C PRO A 508 3.18 4.86 13.12
N TYR A 509 4.14 5.11 12.23
CA TYR A 509 3.99 6.05 11.13
C TYR A 509 2.95 5.57 10.10
N ILE A 510 3.06 4.32 9.65
CA ILE A 510 2.15 3.71 8.68
C ILE A 510 0.73 3.63 9.24
N HIS A 511 0.57 3.29 10.52
CA HIS A 511 -0.73 3.20 11.18
C HIS A 511 -1.42 4.56 11.30
N THR A 512 -0.66 5.62 11.51
CA THR A 512 -1.20 6.98 11.45
C THR A 512 -1.79 7.28 10.06
N TYR A 513 -1.10 6.91 8.99
CA TYR A 513 -1.63 7.06 7.62
C TYR A 513 -2.80 6.12 7.31
N ASN A 514 -2.89 4.98 7.98
CA ASN A 514 -4.06 4.12 7.91
C ASN A 514 -5.31 4.84 8.43
N HIS A 515 -5.21 5.54 9.57
CA HIS A 515 -6.28 6.40 10.07
C HIS A 515 -6.59 7.55 9.13
N LEU A 516 -5.59 8.25 8.61
CA LEU A 516 -5.79 9.36 7.67
C LEU A 516 -6.44 8.89 6.36
N THR A 517 -6.11 7.70 5.89
CA THR A 517 -6.76 7.10 4.71
C THR A 517 -8.25 6.86 4.99
N HIS A 518 -8.58 6.29 6.14
CA HIS A 518 -9.94 6.02 6.56
C HIS A 518 -10.75 7.32 6.78
N GLU A 519 -10.22 8.26 7.57
CA GLU A 519 -10.94 9.45 8.00
C GLU A 519 -11.10 10.51 6.89
N CYS A 520 -10.04 10.78 6.15
CA CYS A 520 -10.02 11.87 5.17
C CYS A 520 -9.56 11.48 3.76
N GLY A 521 -9.32 10.19 3.51
CA GLY A 521 -8.94 9.72 2.17
C GLY A 521 -7.48 9.99 1.80
N LYS A 522 -6.63 10.38 2.78
CA LYS A 522 -5.22 10.62 2.54
C LYS A 522 -4.43 9.32 2.54
N ALA A 523 -4.03 8.87 1.35
CA ALA A 523 -3.33 7.61 1.20
C ALA A 523 -1.90 7.65 1.77
N LEU A 524 -1.40 6.47 2.22
CA LEU A 524 -0.01 6.30 2.60
C LEU A 524 0.93 6.51 1.40
N ILE A 525 0.52 6.01 0.22
CA ILE A 525 1.29 6.14 -1.03
C ILE A 525 0.51 7.00 -2.01
N GLU A 526 1.14 8.08 -2.46
CA GLU A 526 0.59 8.98 -3.46
C GLU A 526 1.63 9.27 -4.55
N PRO A 527 1.22 9.29 -5.83
CA PRO A 527 2.11 9.70 -6.92
C PRO A 527 2.64 11.13 -6.73
N MET A 528 3.81 11.44 -7.27
CA MET A 528 4.45 12.76 -7.12
C MET A 528 3.59 13.93 -7.59
N TYR A 529 2.70 13.71 -8.57
CA TYR A 529 1.80 14.75 -9.08
C TYR A 529 0.63 15.09 -8.14
N TYR A 530 0.43 14.39 -7.02
CA TYR A 530 -0.59 14.78 -6.03
C TYR A 530 -0.23 16.08 -5.31
N GLU A 531 1.05 16.33 -5.06
CA GLU A 531 1.54 17.59 -4.48
C GLU A 531 1.99 18.59 -5.55
N ASN A 532 2.40 18.13 -6.73
CA ASN A 532 2.99 18.96 -7.78
C ASN A 532 2.28 18.75 -9.12
N PRO A 533 0.96 19.01 -9.19
CA PRO A 533 0.15 18.69 -10.38
C PRO A 533 0.43 19.57 -11.59
N GLU A 534 1.11 20.72 -11.40
CA GLU A 534 1.45 21.64 -12.48
C GLU A 534 2.85 21.37 -13.06
N ASP A 535 3.65 20.49 -12.42
CA ASP A 535 4.99 20.14 -12.92
C ASP A 535 4.94 18.82 -13.72
N GLU A 536 5.31 18.90 -15.00
CA GLU A 536 5.39 17.73 -15.89
C GLU A 536 6.34 16.66 -15.36
N LYS A 537 7.45 17.04 -14.69
CA LYS A 537 8.41 16.09 -14.12
C LYS A 537 7.77 15.19 -13.06
N ALA A 538 6.76 15.68 -12.33
CA ALA A 538 6.04 14.90 -11.35
C ALA A 538 5.25 13.74 -11.97
N TYR A 539 4.76 13.91 -13.21
CA TYR A 539 4.09 12.83 -13.97
C TYR A 539 5.08 11.88 -14.64
N GLU A 540 6.34 12.27 -14.79
CA GLU A 540 7.41 11.42 -15.33
C GLU A 540 8.13 10.61 -14.27
N ALA A 541 7.95 10.93 -12.99
CA ALA A 541 8.55 10.27 -11.84
C ALA A 541 7.83 8.96 -11.46
N TYR A 542 7.83 7.98 -12.37
CA TYR A 542 6.99 6.76 -12.27
C TYR A 542 7.32 5.87 -11.08
N ASN A 543 8.60 5.68 -10.75
CA ASN A 543 9.05 4.80 -9.68
C ASN A 543 9.33 5.54 -8.39
N GLU A 544 8.74 6.70 -8.24
CA GLU A 544 8.89 7.58 -7.11
C GLU A 544 7.52 7.97 -6.59
N TYR A 545 7.38 8.05 -5.29
CA TYR A 545 6.12 8.36 -4.65
C TYR A 545 6.31 8.98 -3.28
N TYR A 546 5.32 9.71 -2.83
CA TYR A 546 5.19 10.09 -1.43
C TYR A 546 4.81 8.88 -0.59
N PHE A 547 5.54 8.66 0.50
CA PHE A 547 5.20 7.71 1.56
C PHE A 547 4.84 8.54 2.80
N GLY A 548 3.57 8.80 2.96
CA GLY A 548 3.07 9.89 3.78
C GLY A 548 3.40 11.27 3.15
N ASN A 549 3.45 12.32 3.96
CA ASN A 549 3.88 13.65 3.51
C ASN A 549 5.36 13.93 3.75
N GLU A 550 5.94 13.18 4.67
CA GLU A 550 7.24 13.42 5.25
C GLU A 550 8.35 12.82 4.41
N LEU A 551 8.04 11.75 3.65
CA LEU A 551 9.03 10.97 2.93
C LEU A 551 8.73 10.90 1.42
N ILE A 552 9.77 11.07 0.61
CA ILE A 552 9.78 10.71 -0.82
C ILE A 552 10.62 9.45 -0.95
N VAL A 553 10.06 8.42 -1.57
CA VAL A 553 10.71 7.13 -1.77
C VAL A 553 10.95 6.90 -3.25
N ALA A 554 12.18 6.61 -3.62
CA ALA A 554 12.59 6.31 -4.99
C ALA A 554 13.28 4.93 -5.05
N PRO A 555 12.53 3.83 -5.24
CA PRO A 555 13.10 2.49 -5.33
C PRO A 555 14.08 2.35 -6.49
N ILE A 556 15.18 1.65 -6.24
CA ILE A 556 16.13 1.27 -7.30
C ILE A 556 15.61 0.00 -7.95
N THR A 557 15.14 0.12 -9.18
CA THR A 557 14.44 -0.92 -9.91
C THR A 557 15.26 -1.50 -11.08
N LYS A 558 16.54 -1.15 -11.15
CA LYS A 558 17.48 -1.66 -12.16
C LYS A 558 18.75 -2.15 -11.50
N LYS A 559 19.34 -3.20 -12.09
CA LYS A 559 20.60 -3.76 -11.58
C LYS A 559 21.71 -2.71 -11.57
N GLY A 560 22.40 -2.66 -10.46
CA GLY A 560 23.53 -1.73 -10.28
C GLY A 560 24.81 -2.16 -10.98
N SER A 561 25.80 -1.29 -10.90
CA SER A 561 27.14 -1.54 -11.38
C SER A 561 28.14 -1.27 -10.25
N ASP A 562 29.16 -2.12 -10.09
CA ASP A 562 30.19 -1.99 -9.06
C ASP A 562 29.62 -1.89 -7.62
N GLY A 563 28.52 -2.60 -7.36
CA GLY A 563 27.84 -2.60 -6.06
C GLY A 563 27.04 -1.29 -5.78
N ILE A 564 26.86 -0.43 -6.79
CA ILE A 564 26.07 0.81 -6.69
C ILE A 564 24.90 0.73 -7.66
N GLY A 565 23.69 0.84 -7.13
CA GLY A 565 22.50 1.11 -7.90
C GLY A 565 22.24 2.61 -8.03
N SER A 566 21.49 3.01 -9.06
CA SER A 566 21.11 4.40 -9.28
C SER A 566 19.66 4.53 -9.72
N VAL A 567 19.05 5.65 -9.39
CA VAL A 567 17.68 5.99 -9.78
C VAL A 567 17.56 7.50 -10.01
N LYS A 568 16.72 7.90 -10.97
CA LYS A 568 16.33 9.30 -11.13
C LYS A 568 15.33 9.64 -10.04
N VAL A 569 15.52 10.76 -9.39
CA VAL A 569 14.67 11.30 -8.33
C VAL A 569 14.25 12.71 -8.71
N TYR A 570 12.95 12.94 -8.78
CA TYR A 570 12.39 14.28 -8.91
C TYR A 570 12.29 14.91 -7.52
N LEU A 571 12.96 16.02 -7.32
CA LEU A 571 12.90 16.82 -6.10
C LEU A 571 11.99 18.04 -6.36
N PRO A 572 10.80 18.09 -5.79
CA PRO A 572 10.02 19.33 -5.73
C PRO A 572 10.81 20.44 -5.05
N GLU A 573 10.35 21.68 -5.19
CA GLU A 573 10.93 22.79 -4.46
C GLU A 573 11.00 22.49 -2.95
N GLY A 574 12.20 22.62 -2.37
CA GLY A 574 12.40 22.37 -0.95
C GLY A 574 13.79 21.85 -0.60
N ARG A 575 13.95 21.49 0.67
CA ARG A 575 15.17 20.90 1.22
C ARG A 575 14.84 19.50 1.76
N TYR A 576 15.77 18.58 1.55
CA TYR A 576 15.59 17.16 1.87
C TYR A 576 16.86 16.59 2.50
N MET A 577 16.70 15.55 3.30
CA MET A 577 17.80 14.74 3.81
C MET A 577 17.49 13.26 3.59
N ASP A 578 18.42 12.52 3.03
CA ASP A 578 18.28 11.07 2.88
C ASP A 578 18.30 10.40 4.25
N LEU A 579 17.31 9.56 4.50
CA LEU A 579 17.09 8.87 5.78
C LEU A 579 18.27 7.96 6.18
N PHE A 580 18.93 7.34 5.19
CA PHE A 580 19.99 6.36 5.42
C PHE A 580 21.39 6.98 5.38
N THR A 581 21.66 7.85 4.42
CA THR A 581 23.00 8.41 4.19
C THR A 581 23.22 9.76 4.85
N ARG A 582 22.13 10.38 5.35
CA ARG A 582 22.14 11.75 5.88
C ARG A 582 22.67 12.77 4.86
N GLN A 583 22.61 12.45 3.57
CA GLN A 583 22.96 13.38 2.53
C GLN A 583 21.86 14.43 2.37
N ALA A 584 22.25 15.69 2.36
CA ALA A 584 21.35 16.80 2.12
C ALA A 584 21.16 17.07 0.62
N TYR A 585 19.97 17.54 0.27
CA TYR A 585 19.62 17.98 -1.08
C TYR A 585 18.79 19.24 -1.01
N SER A 586 18.83 20.05 -2.06
CA SER A 586 17.91 21.15 -2.23
C SER A 586 17.44 21.29 -3.67
N ALA A 587 16.25 21.82 -3.87
CA ALA A 587 15.70 22.18 -5.16
C ALA A 587 15.03 23.55 -5.06
N GLY A 588 15.35 24.43 -6.01
CA GLY A 588 14.71 25.74 -6.14
C GLY A 588 13.33 25.65 -6.81
N ALA A 589 12.76 26.81 -7.10
CA ALA A 589 11.47 26.94 -7.77
C ALA A 589 11.40 26.11 -9.07
N GLY A 590 10.35 25.33 -9.22
CA GLY A 590 10.13 24.42 -10.35
C GLY A 590 10.82 23.06 -10.20
N GLY A 591 11.37 22.75 -9.03
CA GLY A 591 11.98 21.47 -8.74
C GLY A 591 13.17 21.10 -9.65
N LYS A 592 13.81 19.99 -9.36
CA LYS A 592 14.86 19.43 -10.23
C LYS A 592 14.80 17.90 -10.25
N THR A 593 15.36 17.28 -11.28
CA THR A 593 15.59 15.85 -11.32
C THR A 593 17.07 15.58 -11.15
N ILE A 594 17.42 14.77 -10.16
CA ILE A 594 18.80 14.30 -9.91
C ILE A 594 18.92 12.82 -10.22
N THR A 595 20.15 12.30 -10.23
CA THR A 595 20.40 10.85 -10.19
C THR A 595 21.04 10.53 -8.86
N ALA A 596 20.33 9.78 -8.04
CA ALA A 596 20.82 9.33 -6.74
C ALA A 596 21.49 7.94 -6.85
N TYR A 597 22.61 7.76 -6.14
CA TYR A 597 23.46 6.57 -6.17
C TYR A 597 23.53 5.93 -4.78
N ARG A 598 23.16 4.67 -4.67
CA ARG A 598 23.16 3.95 -3.38
C ARG A 598 23.85 2.61 -3.48
N GLY A 599 24.64 2.29 -2.46
CA GLY A 599 25.09 0.92 -2.22
C GLY A 599 23.92 -0.01 -2.00
N LEU A 600 24.20 -1.31 -1.85
CA LEU A 600 23.16 -2.33 -1.72
C LEU A 600 22.30 -2.15 -0.45
N GLY A 601 22.84 -1.54 0.61
CA GLY A 601 22.18 -1.41 1.91
C GLY A 601 20.99 -0.45 1.94
N SER A 602 20.79 0.42 0.94
CA SER A 602 19.72 1.43 0.95
C SER A 602 19.21 1.81 -0.43
N ILE A 603 18.04 2.42 -0.46
CA ILE A 603 17.47 3.18 -1.59
C ILE A 603 17.34 4.64 -1.16
N PRO A 604 17.17 5.62 -2.09
CA PRO A 604 16.83 6.97 -1.71
C PRO A 604 15.46 7.03 -1.00
N VAL A 605 15.49 7.48 0.25
CA VAL A 605 14.31 7.82 1.05
C VAL A 605 14.57 9.21 1.61
N LEU A 606 13.91 10.18 1.04
CA LEU A 606 14.22 11.59 1.30
C LEU A 606 13.18 12.17 2.26
N MET A 607 13.63 12.51 3.46
CA MET A 607 12.82 13.20 4.45
C MET A 607 12.83 14.69 4.15
N LYS A 608 11.67 15.32 4.08
CA LYS A 608 11.52 16.74 3.84
C LYS A 608 11.87 17.54 5.10
N TYR A 609 12.58 18.64 4.97
CA TYR A 609 12.78 19.58 6.08
C TYR A 609 11.42 20.12 6.56
N GLY A 610 11.25 20.16 7.87
CA GLY A 610 9.97 20.45 8.50
C GLY A 610 9.12 19.20 8.81
N SER A 611 9.72 18.01 8.79
CA SER A 611 9.04 16.75 9.03
C SER A 611 9.45 16.08 10.34
N ILE A 612 8.53 15.28 10.89
CA ILE A 612 8.75 14.39 12.03
C ILE A 612 8.27 12.99 11.65
N VAL A 613 9.07 11.96 11.96
CA VAL A 613 8.73 10.55 11.69
C VAL A 613 8.89 9.73 12.97
N PRO A 614 7.79 9.22 13.55
CA PRO A 614 7.84 8.32 14.69
C PRO A 614 8.18 6.89 14.25
N LEU A 615 9.07 6.23 15.00
CA LEU A 615 9.53 4.86 14.76
C LEU A 615 9.46 4.04 16.05
N SER A 616 8.94 2.83 16.01
CA SER A 616 9.07 1.87 17.11
C SER A 616 10.52 1.40 17.25
N GLU A 617 10.99 1.23 18.48
CA GLU A 617 12.25 0.53 18.80
C GLU A 617 12.01 -0.78 19.58
N ASP A 618 10.76 -1.20 19.67
CA ASP A 618 10.41 -2.48 20.25
C ASP A 618 10.88 -3.63 19.35
N LYS A 619 11.11 -4.76 19.97
CA LYS A 619 11.57 -5.97 19.32
C LYS A 619 10.53 -7.07 19.44
N GLY A 620 10.68 -8.09 18.61
CA GLY A 620 9.82 -9.26 18.60
C GLY A 620 8.61 -9.09 17.69
N ASN A 621 7.78 -10.12 17.69
CA ASN A 621 6.61 -10.24 16.83
C ASN A 621 5.45 -9.33 17.27
N GLY A 622 4.51 -9.14 16.36
CA GLY A 622 3.33 -8.31 16.58
C GLY A 622 3.57 -6.83 16.23
N CYS A 623 2.55 -6.02 16.42
CA CYS A 623 2.55 -4.59 16.07
C CYS A 623 1.79 -3.78 17.13
N ASP A 624 2.10 -4.01 18.41
CA ASP A 624 1.47 -3.30 19.52
C ASP A 624 1.87 -1.82 19.53
N ASN A 625 1.18 -0.98 20.31
CA ASN A 625 1.61 0.39 20.57
C ASN A 625 2.97 0.37 21.28
N PRO A 626 4.00 1.09 20.76
CA PRO A 626 5.38 0.86 21.20
C PRO A 626 5.65 1.37 22.62
N GLU A 627 6.40 0.58 23.40
CA GLU A 627 6.99 1.00 24.67
C GLU A 627 8.23 1.89 24.46
N LYS A 628 8.95 1.66 23.35
CA LYS A 628 10.12 2.43 22.97
C LYS A 628 9.87 3.11 21.65
N LEU A 629 9.84 4.43 21.68
CA LEU A 629 9.54 5.26 20.52
C LEU A 629 10.74 6.15 20.19
N ARG A 630 11.21 6.09 18.95
CA ARG A 630 12.17 7.01 18.39
C ARG A 630 11.47 8.01 17.48
N VAL A 631 11.66 9.28 17.72
CA VAL A 631 11.05 10.37 16.96
C VAL A 631 12.13 11.11 16.20
N LEU A 632 12.16 10.94 14.87
CA LEU A 632 13.09 11.66 14.00
C LEU A 632 12.53 13.05 13.73
N VAL A 633 13.31 14.08 14.04
CA VAL A 633 12.97 15.49 13.79
C VAL A 633 13.95 16.07 12.78
N LEU A 634 13.48 16.55 11.65
CA LEU A 634 14.29 17.19 10.61
C LEU A 634 13.89 18.65 10.43
N GLY A 635 14.81 19.54 10.79
CA GLY A 635 14.61 20.98 10.78
C GLY A 635 14.11 21.51 12.13
N SER A 636 13.95 22.83 12.18
CA SER A 636 13.60 23.57 13.41
C SER A 636 12.15 24.10 13.41
N SER A 637 11.34 23.72 12.43
CA SER A 637 9.89 23.98 12.37
C SER A 637 9.23 22.77 11.75
N ALA A 638 8.65 21.90 12.58
CA ALA A 638 8.10 20.62 12.16
C ALA A 638 6.91 20.23 13.04
N SER A 639 5.97 19.44 12.49
CA SER A 639 4.89 18.86 13.27
C SER A 639 4.42 17.54 12.67
N PHE A 640 3.92 16.64 13.55
CA PHE A 640 3.29 15.38 13.16
C PHE A 640 2.36 14.93 14.27
N THR A 641 1.19 14.43 13.95
CA THR A 641 0.27 13.83 14.91
C THR A 641 0.23 12.33 14.70
N MET A 642 0.83 11.58 15.61
CA MET A 642 0.77 10.12 15.64
C MET A 642 -0.58 9.69 16.21
N ILE A 643 -1.20 8.69 15.58
CA ILE A 643 -2.48 8.12 16.00
C ILE A 643 -2.26 6.67 16.43
N GLU A 644 -2.75 6.36 17.62
CA GLU A 644 -2.75 5.02 18.20
C GLU A 644 -4.17 4.63 18.61
N ASP A 645 -4.51 3.36 18.56
CA ASP A 645 -5.81 2.82 18.96
C ASP A 645 -5.67 1.49 19.72
N ASP A 646 -6.77 1.01 20.27
CA ASP A 646 -6.88 -0.31 20.91
C ASP A 646 -7.41 -1.40 19.95
N GLY A 647 -7.60 -1.08 18.68
CA GLY A 647 -8.24 -1.95 17.69
C GLY A 647 -9.77 -2.00 17.80
N GLU A 648 -10.38 -1.28 18.73
CA GLU A 648 -11.83 -1.23 18.95
C GLU A 648 -12.39 0.19 18.78
N LYS A 649 -12.37 0.98 19.85
CA LYS A 649 -13.02 2.32 19.88
C LYS A 649 -12.17 3.41 20.47
N SER A 650 -11.17 3.04 21.27
CA SER A 650 -10.36 4.03 22.00
C SER A 650 -9.19 4.46 21.13
N MET A 651 -8.89 5.74 21.14
CA MET A 651 -7.86 6.37 20.34
C MET A 651 -7.08 7.39 21.16
N LEU A 652 -5.77 7.45 20.91
CA LEU A 652 -4.86 8.45 21.45
C LEU A 652 -4.17 9.17 20.31
N LYS A 653 -4.18 10.49 20.32
CA LYS A 653 -3.39 11.35 19.44
C LYS A 653 -2.20 11.89 20.20
N THR A 654 -1.00 11.67 19.69
CA THR A 654 0.24 12.24 20.18
C THR A 654 0.77 13.25 19.18
N GLU A 655 0.66 14.54 19.51
CA GLU A 655 1.21 15.62 18.71
C GLU A 655 2.69 15.80 19.05
N PHE A 656 3.54 15.76 18.03
CA PHE A 656 4.93 16.15 18.06
C PHE A 656 5.09 17.45 17.31
N SER A 657 5.78 18.42 17.92
CA SER A 657 6.11 19.68 17.26
C SER A 657 7.53 20.12 17.59
N ALA A 658 8.15 20.84 16.68
CA ALA A 658 9.45 21.47 16.89
C ALA A 658 9.39 22.91 16.40
N CYS A 659 9.95 23.85 17.18
CA CYS A 659 10.13 25.25 16.81
C CYS A 659 11.50 25.74 17.28
N GLU A 660 12.05 26.76 16.64
CA GLU A 660 13.31 27.39 17.03
C GLU A 660 13.04 28.83 17.49
N GLU A 661 13.41 29.11 18.73
CA GLU A 661 13.30 30.43 19.33
C GLU A 661 14.62 30.80 20.04
N ASN A 662 15.17 31.97 19.74
CA ASN A 662 16.42 32.47 20.35
C ASN A 662 17.61 31.50 20.25
N GLY A 663 17.70 30.72 19.14
CA GLY A 663 18.76 29.74 18.92
C GLY A 663 18.56 28.40 19.62
N ILE A 664 17.45 28.23 20.32
CA ILE A 664 17.06 26.95 20.95
C ILE A 664 15.98 26.30 20.11
N VAL A 665 16.24 25.06 19.67
CA VAL A 665 15.20 24.19 19.08
C VAL A 665 14.46 23.52 20.22
N CYS A 666 13.19 23.84 20.36
CA CYS A 666 12.27 23.25 21.32
C CYS A 666 11.41 22.20 20.64
N PHE A 667 11.54 20.95 21.05
CA PHE A 667 10.66 19.84 20.67
C PHE A 667 9.64 19.62 21.78
N VAL A 668 8.37 19.46 21.40
CA VAL A 668 7.25 19.30 22.34
C VAL A 668 6.42 18.09 21.96
N ILE A 669 5.98 17.34 22.97
CA ILE A 669 5.04 16.23 22.89
C ILE A 669 3.78 16.64 23.66
N LYS A 670 2.61 16.43 23.03
CA LYS A 670 1.30 16.59 23.67
C LYS A 670 0.40 15.43 23.33
N THR A 671 -0.32 14.90 24.30
CA THR A 671 -1.28 13.81 24.08
C THR A 671 -2.71 14.27 24.31
N ASP A 672 -3.62 13.81 23.44
CA ASP A 672 -5.06 14.03 23.52
C ASP A 672 -5.82 12.73 23.22
N GLY A 673 -6.77 12.37 24.04
CA GLY A 673 -7.58 11.17 23.92
C GLY A 673 -7.40 10.17 25.06
N GLU A 674 -7.70 8.90 24.79
CA GLU A 674 -7.73 7.83 25.81
C GLU A 674 -6.31 7.31 26.09
N LYS A 675 -5.76 7.68 27.26
CA LYS A 675 -4.37 7.36 27.63
C LYS A 675 -4.12 5.86 27.83
N SER A 676 -5.14 5.07 28.14
CA SER A 676 -5.02 3.61 28.32
C SER A 676 -4.63 2.87 27.03
N VAL A 677 -4.76 3.52 25.88
CA VAL A 677 -4.34 3.02 24.58
C VAL A 677 -2.81 2.89 24.47
N ALA A 678 -2.08 3.82 25.08
CA ALA A 678 -0.61 3.78 25.07
C ALA A 678 -0.06 3.05 26.31
N PRO A 679 1.18 2.54 26.25
CA PRO A 679 1.91 2.07 27.43
C PRO A 679 1.93 3.14 28.53
N GLU A 680 1.70 2.74 29.80
CA GLU A 680 1.70 3.62 30.96
C GLU A 680 3.02 4.40 31.10
N LYS A 681 4.12 3.76 30.72
CA LYS A 681 5.46 4.32 30.70
C LYS A 681 6.14 4.00 29.37
N ARG A 682 6.67 5.02 28.74
CA ARG A 682 7.30 4.92 27.40
C ARG A 682 8.70 5.53 27.41
N ARG A 683 9.66 4.86 26.82
CA ARG A 683 10.98 5.45 26.55
C ARG A 683 10.92 6.20 25.22
N ILE A 684 11.16 7.50 25.25
CA ILE A 684 11.22 8.35 24.06
C ILE A 684 12.66 8.70 23.74
N THR A 685 13.09 8.48 22.49
CA THR A 685 14.34 8.97 21.94
C THR A 685 14.04 10.00 20.86
N VAL A 686 14.29 11.27 21.12
CA VAL A 686 14.19 12.34 20.12
C VAL A 686 15.52 12.43 19.38
N GLU A 687 15.48 12.23 18.07
CA GLU A 687 16.64 12.29 17.19
C GLU A 687 16.56 13.55 16.32
N PHE A 688 17.41 14.55 16.60
CA PHE A 688 17.52 15.77 15.83
C PHE A 688 18.40 15.52 14.60
N ALA A 689 17.77 15.07 13.51
CA ALA A 689 18.46 14.48 12.37
C ALA A 689 19.43 15.41 11.65
N ASP A 690 19.20 16.72 11.68
CA ASP A 690 20.09 17.74 11.09
C ASP A 690 21.24 18.18 12.03
N VAL A 691 21.14 17.88 13.34
CA VAL A 691 22.08 18.38 14.35
C VAL A 691 23.17 17.35 14.61
N THR A 692 24.40 17.60 14.13
CA THR A 692 25.54 16.70 14.36
C THR A 692 26.23 16.97 15.69
N LYS A 693 26.16 18.22 16.21
CA LYS A 693 26.69 18.61 17.51
C LYS A 693 25.77 19.63 18.16
N GLY A 694 25.55 19.50 19.45
CA GLY A 694 24.68 20.40 20.21
C GLY A 694 24.62 20.05 21.67
N LYS A 695 23.92 20.87 22.45
CA LYS A 695 23.74 20.72 23.90
C LYS A 695 22.28 20.70 24.24
N VAL A 696 21.88 19.88 25.21
CA VAL A 696 20.56 19.92 25.80
C VAL A 696 20.51 21.06 26.84
N VAL A 697 19.57 21.96 26.64
CA VAL A 697 19.35 23.12 27.53
C VAL A 697 18.37 22.73 28.63
N PHE A 698 17.29 22.02 28.29
CA PHE A 698 16.31 21.50 29.23
C PHE A 698 15.64 20.23 28.69
N CYS A 699 15.14 19.41 29.62
CA CYS A 699 14.21 18.33 29.36
C CYS A 699 13.18 18.34 30.50
N THR A 700 11.89 18.45 30.14
CA THR A 700 10.80 18.57 31.13
C THR A 700 9.63 17.68 30.73
N GLU A 701 8.93 17.19 31.78
CA GLU A 701 7.64 16.51 31.63
C GLU A 701 6.65 17.16 32.59
N ASN A 702 5.47 17.55 32.06
CA ASN A 702 4.42 18.26 32.79
C ASN A 702 4.93 19.50 33.56
N GLY A 703 5.92 20.21 32.98
CA GLY A 703 6.56 21.40 33.54
C GLY A 703 7.65 21.14 34.59
N GLU A 704 7.88 19.89 34.97
CA GLU A 704 8.95 19.49 35.88
C GLU A 704 10.17 18.94 35.09
N LYS A 705 11.35 19.15 35.65
CA LYS A 705 12.60 18.64 35.06
C LYS A 705 12.62 17.12 35.16
N THR A 706 12.91 16.46 34.04
CA THR A 706 13.05 15.00 33.97
C THR A 706 14.49 14.57 33.67
N ASP A 707 14.85 13.35 34.08
CA ASP A 707 16.15 12.77 33.77
C ASP A 707 16.24 12.38 32.29
N PHE A 708 17.39 12.61 31.69
CA PHE A 708 17.62 12.27 30.29
C PHE A 708 19.06 11.81 30.06
N SER A 709 19.26 11.09 28.95
CA SER A 709 20.59 10.75 28.44
C SER A 709 20.79 11.35 27.04
N VAL A 710 22.06 11.62 26.70
CA VAL A 710 22.43 12.21 25.43
C VAL A 710 23.41 11.30 24.69
N ALA A 711 23.21 11.14 23.40
CA ALA A 711 24.15 10.46 22.51
C ALA A 711 24.44 11.34 21.28
N HIS A 712 25.70 11.34 20.83
CA HIS A 712 26.21 12.07 19.67
C HIS A 712 26.86 11.09 18.69
N ASN A 713 26.05 10.23 18.05
CA ASN A 713 26.61 9.33 17.04
C ASN A 713 26.70 10.06 15.69
N GLU A 714 25.70 9.85 14.82
CA GLU A 714 25.57 10.58 13.55
C GLU A 714 24.83 11.90 13.72
N CYS A 715 24.04 12.03 14.78
CA CYS A 715 23.25 13.22 15.14
C CYS A 715 23.00 13.24 16.65
N LEU A 716 22.47 14.37 17.14
CA LEU A 716 22.09 14.55 18.54
C LEU A 716 20.82 13.75 18.85
N LYS A 717 20.90 12.90 19.87
CA LYS A 717 19.78 12.12 20.40
C LYS A 717 19.59 12.41 21.88
N VAL A 718 18.35 12.61 22.28
CA VAL A 718 17.96 12.82 23.68
C VAL A 718 16.94 11.74 24.04
N THR A 719 17.24 10.96 25.08
CA THR A 719 16.38 9.86 25.53
C THR A 719 15.92 10.11 26.95
N PHE A 720 14.62 9.98 27.19
CA PHE A 720 13.99 10.13 28.50
C PHE A 720 12.78 9.20 28.63
N GLU A 721 12.32 9.01 29.86
CA GLU A 721 11.10 8.29 30.17
C GLU A 721 9.90 9.26 30.11
N TYR A 722 8.79 8.83 29.55
CA TYR A 722 7.58 9.61 29.35
C TYR A 722 6.35 8.85 29.87
N CYS A 723 5.58 9.50 30.72
CA CYS A 723 4.40 8.92 31.39
C CYS A 723 3.08 9.58 30.91
N GLY A 724 3.14 10.42 29.88
CA GLY A 724 1.98 11.06 29.28
C GLY A 724 1.77 12.54 29.69
N GLY A 725 0.96 13.24 28.92
CA GLY A 725 0.72 14.67 29.08
C GLY A 725 1.58 15.52 28.14
N GLU A 726 2.28 16.53 28.68
CA GLU A 726 3.18 17.38 27.90
C GLU A 726 4.64 17.12 28.28
N ALA A 727 5.51 16.94 27.29
CA ALA A 727 6.95 16.88 27.51
C ALA A 727 7.65 17.80 26.53
N SER A 728 8.79 18.39 26.95
CA SER A 728 9.58 19.30 26.12
C SER A 728 11.06 19.05 26.25
N VAL A 729 11.76 19.11 25.11
CA VAL A 729 13.21 19.02 25.02
C VAL A 729 13.73 20.24 24.27
N GLY A 730 14.57 21.06 24.94
CA GLY A 730 15.25 22.20 24.34
C GLY A 730 16.72 21.90 24.07
N ILE A 731 17.18 22.17 22.86
CA ILE A 731 18.58 22.01 22.47
C ILE A 731 19.13 23.26 21.82
N GLU A 732 20.41 23.53 22.05
CA GLU A 732 21.22 24.49 21.31
C GLU A 732 22.06 23.72 20.28
N ALA A 733 21.81 23.98 18.98
CA ALA A 733 22.50 23.30 17.89
C ALA A 733 23.83 24.03 17.60
N GLU A 734 24.96 23.35 17.79
CA GLU A 734 26.30 23.89 17.51
C GLU A 734 26.73 23.66 16.05
N GLU A 735 26.36 22.49 15.49
CA GLU A 735 26.65 22.13 14.11
C GLU A 735 25.44 21.43 13.47
N ARG A 736 25.13 21.80 12.23
CA ARG A 736 24.07 21.19 11.42
C ARG A 736 24.62 20.65 10.11
N VAL A 737 24.04 19.56 9.60
CA VAL A 737 24.31 19.05 8.24
C VAL A 737 23.96 20.12 7.19
N SER A 738 22.84 20.79 7.38
CA SER A 738 22.37 21.87 6.50
C SER A 738 23.32 23.06 6.43
N ASP A 739 24.08 23.36 7.48
CA ASP A 739 25.09 24.44 7.46
C ASP A 739 26.34 24.01 6.67
N LYS A 740 26.77 22.76 6.83
CA LYS A 740 27.87 22.20 6.03
C LYS A 740 27.52 22.13 4.55
N ALA A 741 26.26 21.86 4.22
CA ALA A 741 25.77 21.82 2.85
C ALA A 741 25.75 23.21 2.14
N LYS A 742 25.90 24.32 2.87
CA LYS A 742 26.01 25.66 2.29
C LYS A 742 27.34 25.89 1.53
N ASP A 743 28.34 25.07 1.78
CA ASP A 743 29.58 25.02 0.99
C ASP A 743 29.65 23.65 0.29
N PRO A 744 29.17 23.54 -0.96
CA PRO A 744 29.08 22.27 -1.68
C PRO A 744 30.45 21.60 -1.86
N LEU A 745 31.53 22.36 -2.02
CA LEU A 745 32.88 21.80 -2.16
C LEU A 745 33.35 21.18 -0.85
N ALA A 746 33.22 21.91 0.26
CA ALA A 746 33.57 21.39 1.58
C ALA A 746 32.72 20.18 1.95
N TYR A 747 31.42 20.22 1.60
CA TYR A 747 30.49 19.10 1.80
C TYR A 747 30.94 17.87 1.01
N ALA A 748 31.19 17.98 -0.31
CA ALA A 748 31.66 16.88 -1.15
C ALA A 748 32.97 16.28 -0.62
N LYS A 749 33.94 17.11 -0.21
CA LYS A 749 35.20 16.68 0.42
C LYS A 749 34.96 15.87 1.70
N SER A 750 33.98 16.25 2.52
CA SER A 750 33.65 15.55 3.77
C SER A 750 33.04 14.17 3.54
N LYS A 751 32.40 13.94 2.39
CA LYS A 751 31.67 12.70 2.06
C LYS A 751 32.43 11.74 1.14
N MET A 752 33.32 12.23 0.28
CA MET A 752 33.98 11.45 -0.77
C MET A 752 34.77 10.24 -0.26
N LEU A 753 35.34 10.32 0.95
CA LEU A 753 36.15 9.22 1.49
C LEU A 753 35.34 7.93 1.61
N SER A 754 34.09 8.03 2.06
CA SER A 754 33.19 6.88 2.21
C SER A 754 32.89 6.14 0.89
N VAL A 755 33.06 6.82 -0.25
CA VAL A 755 32.94 6.21 -1.58
C VAL A 755 34.27 5.64 -2.05
N ILE A 756 35.36 6.42 -1.90
CA ILE A 756 36.70 6.05 -2.38
C ILE A 756 37.22 4.78 -1.67
N GLU A 757 37.08 4.70 -0.35
CA GLU A 757 37.54 3.54 0.42
C GLU A 757 36.91 2.22 -0.02
N ARG A 758 35.65 2.26 -0.46
CA ARG A 758 34.89 1.09 -0.92
C ARG A 758 35.14 0.71 -2.38
N CYS A 759 35.99 1.46 -3.09
CA CYS A 759 36.37 1.13 -4.46
C CYS A 759 37.32 -0.08 -4.47
N VAL A 760 37.21 -0.93 -5.48
CA VAL A 760 38.21 -1.94 -5.76
C VAL A 760 39.42 -1.28 -6.41
N GLY A 761 40.62 -1.51 -5.91
CA GLY A 761 41.84 -0.96 -6.48
C GLY A 761 42.96 -0.82 -5.45
N ASP A 762 44.12 -0.36 -5.94
CA ASP A 762 45.32 -0.15 -5.13
C ASP A 762 45.08 0.97 -4.06
N ASN A 763 45.44 0.70 -2.83
CA ASN A 763 45.21 1.63 -1.73
C ASN A 763 46.04 2.89 -1.83
N MET A 764 47.26 2.83 -2.40
CA MET A 764 48.10 4.02 -2.63
C MET A 764 47.49 4.93 -3.68
N ALA A 765 46.86 4.33 -4.73
CA ALA A 765 46.16 5.12 -5.75
C ALA A 765 44.90 5.79 -5.16
N LYS A 766 44.17 5.09 -4.27
CA LYS A 766 43.01 5.68 -3.57
C LYS A 766 43.41 6.84 -2.66
N GLU A 767 44.48 6.66 -1.90
CA GLU A 767 45.03 7.72 -1.02
C GLU A 767 45.51 8.90 -1.83
N ALA A 768 46.24 8.69 -2.92
CA ALA A 768 46.71 9.76 -3.81
C ALA A 768 45.52 10.53 -4.44
N LEU A 769 44.45 9.83 -4.81
CA LEU A 769 43.23 10.47 -5.33
C LEU A 769 42.55 11.29 -4.23
N TYR A 770 42.38 10.73 -3.04
CA TYR A 770 41.78 11.44 -1.90
C TYR A 770 42.55 12.74 -1.56
N VAL A 771 43.89 12.68 -1.51
CA VAL A 771 44.73 13.83 -1.26
C VAL A 771 44.52 14.90 -2.34
N LYS A 772 44.55 14.53 -3.63
CA LYS A 772 44.30 15.45 -4.75
C LYS A 772 42.95 16.11 -4.68
N LEU A 773 41.90 15.36 -4.46
CA LEU A 773 40.52 15.87 -4.33
C LEU A 773 40.37 16.79 -3.09
N SER A 774 41.04 16.43 -1.99
CA SER A 774 41.05 17.26 -0.77
C SER A 774 41.74 18.62 -0.98
N ALA A 775 42.77 18.68 -1.86
CA ALA A 775 43.51 19.86 -2.18
C ALA A 775 42.83 20.80 -3.20
N ALA A 776 41.80 20.31 -3.92
CA ALA A 776 41.09 21.10 -4.93
C ALA A 776 40.53 22.40 -4.32
N LYS A 777 40.73 23.54 -5.03
CA LYS A 777 40.38 24.88 -4.53
C LYS A 777 38.93 25.25 -4.82
N ASP A 778 38.37 24.70 -5.88
CA ASP A 778 36.99 24.93 -6.31
C ASP A 778 36.37 23.69 -6.91
N LYS A 779 35.06 23.75 -7.20
CA LYS A 779 34.27 22.67 -7.79
C LYS A 779 34.80 22.21 -9.15
N ALA A 780 35.30 23.13 -9.99
CA ALA A 780 35.78 22.79 -11.32
C ALA A 780 37.09 21.98 -11.25
N GLU A 781 38.02 22.36 -10.39
CA GLU A 781 39.26 21.63 -10.14
C GLU A 781 38.96 20.25 -9.52
N PHE A 782 38.05 20.18 -8.54
CA PHE A 782 37.61 18.91 -7.94
C PHE A 782 37.05 17.97 -9.00
N LEU A 783 36.13 18.43 -9.83
CA LEU A 783 35.50 17.60 -10.87
C LEU A 783 36.52 17.19 -11.94
N SER A 784 37.46 18.05 -12.33
CA SER A 784 38.53 17.67 -13.27
C SER A 784 39.41 16.54 -12.73
N VAL A 785 39.87 16.65 -11.49
CA VAL A 785 40.65 15.59 -10.83
C VAL A 785 39.85 14.28 -10.73
N LEU A 786 38.57 14.38 -10.40
CA LEU A 786 37.69 13.23 -10.31
C LEU A 786 37.50 12.55 -11.66
N ASP A 787 37.25 13.32 -12.74
CA ASP A 787 37.02 12.81 -14.09
C ASP A 787 38.29 12.19 -14.70
N GLU A 788 39.47 12.68 -14.37
CA GLU A 788 40.75 12.10 -14.77
C GLU A 788 41.15 10.86 -13.97
N SER A 789 40.48 10.57 -12.84
CA SER A 789 40.80 9.43 -11.98
C SER A 789 40.49 8.09 -12.66
N SER A 790 41.09 7.01 -12.16
CA SER A 790 40.84 5.63 -12.60
C SER A 790 39.55 5.01 -12.02
N LEU A 791 38.78 5.77 -11.25
CA LEU A 791 37.51 5.26 -10.71
C LEU A 791 36.53 4.89 -11.82
N LYS A 792 35.74 3.85 -11.60
CA LYS A 792 34.60 3.51 -12.46
C LYS A 792 33.62 4.68 -12.53
N ASN A 793 32.98 4.86 -13.69
CA ASN A 793 32.08 6.00 -13.91
C ASN A 793 30.99 6.11 -12.85
N VAL A 794 30.36 4.98 -12.44
CA VAL A 794 29.33 4.98 -11.40
C VAL A 794 29.85 5.55 -10.05
N ARG A 795 31.12 5.29 -9.72
CA ARG A 795 31.76 5.86 -8.51
C ARG A 795 32.02 7.36 -8.65
N LYS A 796 32.47 7.79 -9.84
CA LYS A 796 32.60 9.22 -10.12
C LYS A 796 31.29 9.95 -10.00
N GLN A 797 30.22 9.38 -10.57
CA GLN A 797 28.90 9.97 -10.51
C GLN A 797 28.33 9.99 -9.06
N SER A 798 28.58 8.94 -8.26
CA SER A 798 28.16 8.95 -6.85
C SER A 798 28.89 10.00 -5.99
N ILE A 799 30.14 10.37 -6.35
CA ILE A 799 30.84 11.49 -5.71
C ILE A 799 30.29 12.83 -6.21
N LYS A 800 29.95 12.95 -7.49
CA LYS A 800 29.34 14.16 -8.06
C LYS A 800 27.98 14.48 -7.44
N GLU A 801 27.24 13.45 -7.03
CA GLU A 801 25.95 13.61 -6.33
C GLU A 801 26.06 14.46 -5.07
N PHE A 802 27.22 14.49 -4.40
CA PHE A 802 27.41 15.34 -3.22
C PHE A 802 27.32 16.85 -3.50
N PHE A 803 27.36 17.26 -4.74
CA PHE A 803 27.12 18.65 -5.14
C PHE A 803 25.64 18.99 -5.36
N GLU A 804 24.70 18.01 -5.22
CA GLU A 804 23.26 18.23 -5.37
C GLU A 804 22.61 18.92 -4.14
N VAL A 805 23.43 19.52 -3.30
CA VAL A 805 23.03 20.35 -2.14
C VAL A 805 22.69 21.80 -2.52
N GLU A 806 23.03 22.19 -3.74
CA GLU A 806 22.75 23.51 -4.31
C GLU A 806 21.32 23.64 -4.84
#